data_a82f705d2bc750dd3ee83aa11ea14d7a
#
_entry.id   a82f705d2bc750dd3ee83aa11ea14d7a
#
_cell.length_a   1.000
_cell.length_b   1.000
_cell.length_c   1.000
_cell.angle_alpha   90.00
_cell.angle_beta   90.00
_cell.angle_gamma   90.00
#
_symmetry.space_group_name_H-M   'P 1'
#
loop_
_entity.id
_entity.type
_entity.pdbx_description
1 polymer ?
#
loop_
_entity_poly.entity_id
_entity_poly.type
_entity_poly.pdbx_seq_one_letter_code
_entity_poly.pdbx_strand_id
1 'polypeptide(L)'
;MSTRHRRRTRRGIAATTAFGVLALTPGLAWASATATPADAATTAAAAAPDHLDDLPFRDPDLSVDQRVDDLLGRLTRTETISLLHQFPLPVPRLGIGQFRSGTEALHGLAWTTSHEDGAVHTATATTFPQAVGLASTWDPELVEQVGTVVSDEARAYHAQDPDLWGLNLWAPVVNLLRDPRWGRNEEGYSEDPTLSSEIATAYGHGLTGDDPFYLKTAPTLKHYLGYNTETARDTVSAVLPPRALHEYEEQAFEPVIRANAATGVMTGYNLINGRPATADPSLDDTVRSWTDRTLFNVSDAAAPLNLVASQQYYDTQAEADAALVKAGLDSMTVNDNDPQPTIDAVQDALDQGLLEWSDVRTAASHNLELRFRLGEFDPDGGPYGDVGAVDTAAHRALARESATAAQVLLKNDGGTLPLDPATTGEVAVVGPLADTLYTDWYGGKQPYSVTPVDGIAARLGADAVATTEGVDRITLRDAETGRYLAGGAGSAGGPLAATADSPDTTAQFDVFDWGEGVVTLRSAANGKTVGFNWSGFANDQEQPNGWYVQQLFRIEERPDGDVVLRYAGYDSAESWSPSFATPYLVVADDGSLQLGARTADEATAFTRDVVVDGTAQAVAAAEEADAAVVVVGTMPFINGREAHDRTGLDLAAGQEALVRAVREANPNTIVVLTSSYPQTIGGLQESVPAILWTTHAGQETGNALADTLFGDADPAGRLTQTWPRSVDDLPDTMLDYDVVGSRQTYLYDDAHDPLYPFGYGLSYTSFRYSHLRVADRSVAPGDTVRVSVDVTNTGDVDGDEVVQLYTHQRTSRDDQPVRQLRDFDRVHVRAGQTVRVHLEVPVDALRHWDVTRDRWVVEASTHDLLVGASSTDVRARASVRVDGERIPARDLTRVTQAQNYDDADGTTLVDTTKERGTSVAATRDGAWVAYEDADLTNGARSLVASVAKAGDGPARLEVRLGAPDGRLVGSAEVPATGDARAYADVTVPIRRAAGRQDVYLVLGDGVRVSTFHLTS
;
A
#
# COMPACT_ATOMS: atom_id res chain seq x y z
N MET A 1 8.25 60.46 4.94
CA MET A 1 9.05 60.74 6.13
C MET A 1 9.50 59.37 6.62
N SER A 2 10.58 58.85 6.21
CA SER A 2 12.01 59.03 6.57
C SER A 2 12.27 58.73 8.05
N THR A 3 12.88 57.58 8.34
CA THR A 3 14.23 57.39 8.94
C THR A 3 14.43 55.93 9.24
N ARG A 4 15.28 55.24 8.54
CA ARG A 4 16.75 54.98 8.77
C ARG A 4 17.09 54.14 10.01
N HIS A 5 17.47 52.88 9.73
CA HIS A 5 18.79 52.24 10.01
C HIS A 5 19.18 51.86 11.43
N ARG A 6 19.48 50.58 11.61
CA ARG A 6 20.87 50.13 11.97
C ARG A 6 21.06 48.61 11.73
N ARG A 7 21.97 48.31 10.81
CA ARG A 7 22.62 46.98 10.66
C ARG A 7 23.48 46.73 11.89
N ARG A 8 23.39 45.51 12.45
CA ARG A 8 24.47 44.93 13.24
C ARG A 8 24.88 43.59 12.62
N THR A 9 26.03 43.60 11.98
CA THR A 9 26.84 42.46 11.60
C THR A 9 27.24 41.65 12.82
N ARG A 10 26.86 40.38 12.86
CA ARG A 10 27.56 39.40 13.69
C ARG A 10 28.20 38.39 12.73
N ARG A 11 29.52 38.33 12.82
CA ARG A 11 30.38 37.29 12.24
C ARG A 11 30.06 35.98 12.99
N GLY A 12 29.52 34.97 12.30
CA GLY A 12 29.45 33.61 12.75
C GLY A 12 30.57 32.82 12.09
N ILE A 13 31.37 32.18 12.90
CA ILE A 13 32.44 31.26 12.54
C ILE A 13 31.79 30.02 11.92
N ALA A 14 32.08 29.73 10.68
CA ALA A 14 31.72 28.47 10.03
C ALA A 14 32.69 27.39 10.55
N ALA A 15 32.19 26.48 11.35
CA ALA A 15 32.84 25.22 11.61
C ALA A 15 32.36 24.22 10.53
N THR A 16 33.22 23.96 9.58
CA THR A 16 33.01 22.92 8.58
C THR A 16 33.27 21.58 9.24
N THR A 17 32.22 20.89 9.66
CA THR A 17 32.27 19.48 9.99
C THR A 17 31.81 18.72 8.75
N ALA A 18 32.79 18.14 8.04
CA ALA A 18 32.50 17.19 6.98
C ALA A 18 32.01 15.89 7.62
N PHE A 19 30.72 15.64 7.57
CA PHE A 19 30.16 14.32 7.77
C PHE A 19 30.17 13.60 6.41
N GLY A 20 31.04 12.61 6.28
CA GLY A 20 30.97 11.65 5.21
C GLY A 20 29.74 10.77 5.43
N VAL A 21 28.68 11.04 4.69
CA VAL A 21 27.58 10.11 4.53
C VAL A 21 28.07 9.07 3.52
N LEU A 22 28.31 7.84 3.97
CA LEU A 22 28.42 6.69 3.08
C LEU A 22 27.05 6.53 2.42
N ALA A 23 26.96 7.00 1.18
CA ALA A 23 25.86 6.65 0.30
C ALA A 23 26.03 5.17 -0.07
N LEU A 24 25.22 4.29 0.52
CA LEU A 24 25.00 2.96 -0.01
C LEU A 24 24.23 3.11 -1.33
N THR A 25 24.95 3.09 -2.42
CA THR A 25 24.39 2.98 -3.76
C THR A 25 24.09 1.50 -4.00
N PRO A 26 22.84 1.11 -4.26
CA PRO A 26 22.60 -0.12 -4.98
C PRO A 26 23.01 0.15 -6.43
N GLY A 27 24.23 -0.23 -6.78
CA GLY A 27 24.69 -0.20 -8.14
C GLY A 27 24.08 -1.34 -8.93
N LEU A 28 22.88 -1.16 -9.46
CA LEU A 28 22.33 -2.03 -10.50
C LEU A 28 22.93 -1.63 -11.85
N ALA A 29 24.13 -2.10 -12.13
CA ALA A 29 24.68 -2.07 -13.47
C ALA A 29 24.18 -3.31 -14.22
N TRP A 30 23.24 -3.13 -15.11
CA TRP A 30 22.91 -4.10 -16.14
C TRP A 30 24.05 -4.16 -17.15
N ALA A 31 25.04 -5.01 -16.89
CA ALA A 31 26.03 -5.39 -17.90
C ALA A 31 25.63 -6.75 -18.45
N SER A 32 25.10 -6.74 -19.67
CA SER A 32 24.97 -7.96 -20.47
C SER A 32 26.38 -8.47 -20.80
N ALA A 33 26.91 -9.36 -19.98
CA ALA A 33 28.12 -10.06 -20.29
C ALA A 33 27.77 -11.35 -21.03
N THR A 34 28.11 -11.40 -22.31
CA THR A 34 28.17 -12.68 -23.04
C THR A 34 29.29 -13.53 -22.45
N ALA A 35 28.91 -14.49 -21.61
CA ALA A 35 29.84 -15.47 -21.07
C ALA A 35 30.14 -16.51 -22.13
N THR A 36 31.38 -16.63 -22.51
CA THR A 36 31.97 -17.84 -23.11
C THR A 36 32.05 -18.94 -22.05
N PRO A 37 31.77 -20.19 -22.37
CA PRO A 37 31.83 -21.26 -21.40
C PRO A 37 33.27 -21.57 -21.02
N ALA A 38 33.67 -21.23 -19.79
CA ALA A 38 34.88 -21.75 -19.18
C ALA A 38 34.49 -22.84 -18.18
N ASP A 39 35.23 -23.92 -18.22
CA ASP A 39 35.12 -25.18 -17.51
C ASP A 39 34.50 -25.08 -16.11
N ALA A 40 33.34 -25.72 -15.95
CA ALA A 40 32.75 -26.04 -14.66
C ALA A 40 33.67 -27.01 -13.89
N ALA A 41 34.48 -26.46 -12.98
CA ALA A 41 35.02 -27.25 -11.89
C ALA A 41 33.86 -27.52 -10.92
N THR A 42 33.27 -28.71 -11.04
CA THR A 42 32.38 -29.27 -10.03
C THR A 42 33.10 -29.31 -8.68
N THR A 43 32.86 -28.33 -7.83
CA THR A 43 33.07 -28.49 -6.39
C THR A 43 32.02 -29.51 -5.94
N ALA A 44 32.43 -30.76 -5.80
CA ALA A 44 31.61 -31.77 -5.16
C ALA A 44 31.23 -31.26 -3.76
N ALA A 45 29.95 -30.98 -3.54
CA ALA A 45 29.40 -30.82 -2.22
C ALA A 45 29.89 -32.01 -1.38
N ALA A 46 30.60 -31.75 -0.29
CA ALA A 46 31.00 -32.80 0.64
C ALA A 46 29.71 -33.48 1.11
N ALA A 47 29.57 -34.77 0.84
CA ALA A 47 28.42 -35.53 1.31
C ALA A 47 28.31 -35.33 2.82
N ALA A 48 27.11 -34.97 3.28
CA ALA A 48 26.82 -34.88 4.71
C ALA A 48 27.17 -36.25 5.36
N PRO A 49 27.67 -36.23 6.61
CA PRO A 49 27.98 -37.52 7.28
C PRO A 49 26.69 -38.32 7.48
N ASP A 50 26.74 -39.61 7.20
CA ASP A 50 25.62 -40.60 7.21
C ASP A 50 24.80 -40.67 8.53
N HIS A 51 25.07 -39.80 9.51
CA HIS A 51 24.40 -39.78 10.82
C HIS A 51 23.58 -38.52 11.08
N LEU A 52 23.44 -37.60 10.13
CA LEU A 52 22.67 -36.37 10.32
C LEU A 52 21.16 -36.61 10.34
N ASP A 53 20.68 -37.58 9.62
CA ASP A 53 19.25 -37.93 9.56
C ASP A 53 18.72 -38.52 10.87
N ASP A 54 19.60 -39.02 11.74
CA ASP A 54 19.27 -39.57 13.05
C ASP A 54 19.18 -38.47 14.15
N LEU A 55 19.40 -37.20 13.83
CA LEU A 55 19.34 -36.14 14.83
C LEU A 55 17.89 -35.84 15.26
N PRO A 56 17.60 -35.66 16.56
CA PRO A 56 16.25 -35.44 17.06
C PRO A 56 15.49 -34.33 16.36
N PHE A 57 16.14 -33.24 15.97
CA PHE A 57 15.46 -32.16 15.26
C PHE A 57 14.94 -32.56 13.86
N ARG A 58 15.43 -33.67 13.28
CA ARG A 58 14.96 -34.22 11.98
C ARG A 58 13.90 -35.29 12.13
N ASP A 59 13.56 -35.68 13.36
CA ASP A 59 12.53 -36.69 13.63
C ASP A 59 11.13 -36.05 13.64
N PRO A 60 10.30 -36.27 12.60
CA PRO A 60 8.97 -35.69 12.50
C PRO A 60 7.97 -36.24 13.55
N ASP A 61 8.29 -37.33 14.24
CA ASP A 61 7.47 -37.86 15.34
C ASP A 61 7.59 -37.08 16.64
N LEU A 62 8.62 -36.20 16.76
CA LEU A 62 8.78 -35.29 17.89
C LEU A 62 7.94 -34.03 17.73
N SER A 63 7.52 -33.41 18.84
CA SER A 63 6.85 -32.11 18.77
C SER A 63 7.79 -31.04 18.22
N VAL A 64 7.22 -30.02 17.61
CA VAL A 64 7.99 -28.90 17.05
C VAL A 64 8.86 -28.24 18.13
N ASP A 65 8.35 -28.05 19.34
CA ASP A 65 9.13 -27.50 20.48
C ASP A 65 10.36 -28.37 20.81
N GLN A 66 10.20 -29.69 20.82
CA GLN A 66 11.33 -30.60 21.06
C GLN A 66 12.40 -30.52 19.96
N ARG A 67 11.94 -30.36 18.71
CA ARG A 67 12.83 -30.22 17.56
C ARG A 67 13.56 -28.87 17.58
N VAL A 68 12.85 -27.79 17.87
CA VAL A 68 13.41 -26.42 18.02
C VAL A 68 14.44 -26.40 19.17
N ASP A 69 14.10 -26.96 20.33
CA ASP A 69 15.02 -27.00 21.48
C ASP A 69 16.28 -27.82 21.19
N ASP A 70 16.15 -28.98 20.52
CA ASP A 70 17.31 -29.79 20.14
C ASP A 70 18.22 -29.04 19.15
N LEU A 71 17.64 -28.40 18.13
CA LEU A 71 18.41 -27.63 17.15
C LEU A 71 19.09 -26.42 17.77
N LEU A 72 18.37 -25.61 18.55
CA LEU A 72 18.94 -24.46 19.28
C LEU A 72 20.05 -24.88 20.27
N GLY A 73 19.95 -26.07 20.84
CA GLY A 73 21.00 -26.65 21.68
C GLY A 73 22.28 -27.01 20.94
N ARG A 74 22.21 -27.19 19.61
CA ARG A 74 23.34 -27.54 18.73
C ARG A 74 23.98 -26.34 18.05
N LEU A 75 23.26 -25.22 17.94
CA LEU A 75 23.76 -23.98 17.34
C LEU A 75 24.79 -23.32 18.27
N THR A 76 25.80 -22.75 17.69
CA THR A 76 26.69 -21.81 18.39
C THR A 76 25.98 -20.50 18.64
N ARG A 77 26.53 -19.68 19.55
CA ARG A 77 25.99 -18.34 19.85
C ARG A 77 25.85 -17.48 18.59
N THR A 78 26.87 -17.42 17.75
CA THR A 78 26.88 -16.67 16.50
C THR A 78 25.84 -17.19 15.51
N GLU A 79 25.72 -18.51 15.35
CA GLU A 79 24.71 -19.13 14.49
C GLU A 79 23.29 -18.82 15.00
N THR A 80 23.06 -18.83 16.32
CA THR A 80 21.75 -18.47 16.89
C THR A 80 21.43 -17.00 16.67
N ILE A 81 22.37 -16.08 16.87
CA ILE A 81 22.17 -14.65 16.62
C ILE A 81 21.89 -14.41 15.13
N SER A 82 22.56 -15.13 14.22
CA SER A 82 22.35 -14.94 12.79
C SER A 82 20.91 -15.25 12.33
N LEU A 83 20.14 -16.04 13.10
CA LEU A 83 18.71 -16.31 12.81
C LEU A 83 17.84 -15.06 12.90
N LEU A 84 18.32 -14.00 13.51
CA LEU A 84 17.66 -12.70 13.59
C LEU A 84 17.89 -11.81 12.34
N HIS A 85 18.57 -12.32 11.34
CA HIS A 85 18.80 -11.64 10.06
C HIS A 85 18.04 -12.33 8.92
N GLN A 86 17.62 -11.59 7.90
CA GLN A 86 16.92 -12.15 6.74
C GLN A 86 17.71 -13.25 6.00
N PHE A 87 19.04 -13.22 6.07
CA PHE A 87 19.95 -14.24 5.56
C PHE A 87 20.79 -14.83 6.72
N PRO A 88 20.23 -15.76 7.50
CA PRO A 88 21.01 -16.41 8.55
C PRO A 88 22.17 -17.22 7.97
N LEU A 89 23.20 -17.40 8.77
CA LEU A 89 24.36 -18.22 8.37
C LEU A 89 23.95 -19.68 8.11
N PRO A 90 24.39 -20.31 7.02
CA PRO A 90 24.21 -21.73 6.84
C PRO A 90 25.01 -22.51 7.89
N VAL A 91 24.54 -23.70 8.26
CA VAL A 91 25.20 -24.57 9.26
C VAL A 91 25.50 -25.94 8.65
N PRO A 92 26.53 -26.05 7.77
CA PRO A 92 26.81 -27.26 7.00
C PRO A 92 27.10 -28.50 7.88
N ARG A 93 27.67 -28.30 9.10
CA ARG A 93 27.90 -29.40 10.05
C ARG A 93 26.63 -30.07 10.57
N LEU A 94 25.47 -29.41 10.42
CA LEU A 94 24.14 -29.93 10.75
C LEU A 94 23.30 -30.21 9.49
N GLY A 95 23.87 -30.05 8.29
CA GLY A 95 23.19 -30.20 7.03
C GLY A 95 22.12 -29.13 6.78
N ILE A 96 22.33 -27.92 7.31
CA ILE A 96 21.43 -26.78 7.15
C ILE A 96 22.00 -25.85 6.09
N GLY A 97 21.24 -25.65 5.01
CA GLY A 97 21.57 -24.76 3.90
C GLY A 97 21.28 -23.29 4.19
N GLN A 98 21.33 -22.47 3.15
CA GLN A 98 20.96 -21.09 3.22
C GLN A 98 19.44 -20.98 3.37
N PHE A 99 19.00 -20.24 4.38
CA PHE A 99 17.61 -19.79 4.49
C PHE A 99 17.51 -18.34 4.04
N ARG A 100 16.34 -17.98 3.54
CA ARG A 100 16.02 -16.60 3.22
C ARG A 100 14.60 -16.26 3.66
N SER A 101 14.46 -15.15 4.38
CA SER A 101 13.21 -14.46 4.59
C SER A 101 12.99 -13.45 3.45
N GLY A 102 11.87 -13.53 2.80
CA GLY A 102 11.43 -12.52 1.82
C GLY A 102 11.57 -12.93 0.36
N THR A 103 10.45 -13.28 -0.22
CA THR A 103 10.20 -13.35 -1.67
C THR A 103 8.93 -12.55 -1.94
N GLU A 104 8.94 -11.68 -2.93
CA GLU A 104 7.75 -10.89 -3.27
C GLU A 104 6.76 -11.72 -4.08
N ALA A 105 5.48 -11.66 -3.66
CA ALA A 105 4.43 -12.51 -4.22
C ALA A 105 3.04 -11.90 -4.04
N LEU A 106 2.88 -10.62 -4.42
CA LEU A 106 1.67 -9.86 -4.13
C LEU A 106 0.47 -10.26 -5.02
N HIS A 107 0.70 -10.46 -6.31
CA HIS A 107 -0.31 -10.90 -7.29
C HIS A 107 0.29 -11.79 -8.38
N GLY A 108 1.21 -12.63 -7.99
CA GLY A 108 2.05 -13.54 -8.74
C GLY A 108 3.39 -13.65 -8.06
N LEU A 109 4.17 -14.68 -8.33
CA LEU A 109 5.55 -14.76 -7.86
C LEU A 109 6.38 -13.72 -8.60
N ALA A 110 6.95 -12.74 -7.89
CA ALA A 110 7.56 -11.58 -8.51
C ALA A 110 9.10 -11.65 -8.55
N TRP A 111 9.75 -11.44 -7.42
CA TRP A 111 11.21 -11.41 -7.38
C TRP A 111 11.77 -11.72 -5.98
N THR A 112 13.06 -11.97 -5.97
CA THR A 112 13.86 -12.21 -4.77
C THR A 112 15.25 -11.63 -4.97
N THR A 113 16.07 -11.56 -3.91
CA THR A 113 17.48 -11.15 -4.01
C THR A 113 18.40 -12.31 -3.67
N SER A 114 19.54 -12.42 -4.34
CA SER A 114 20.55 -13.44 -4.08
C SER A 114 21.31 -13.17 -2.77
N HIS A 115 21.55 -14.18 -1.98
CA HIS A 115 22.41 -14.09 -0.79
C HIS A 115 23.91 -14.00 -1.13
N GLU A 116 24.30 -14.32 -2.39
CA GLU A 116 25.70 -14.32 -2.81
C GLU A 116 26.20 -12.91 -3.16
N ASP A 117 25.37 -12.13 -3.87
CA ASP A 117 25.77 -10.83 -4.44
C ASP A 117 24.72 -9.72 -4.29
N GLY A 118 23.57 -9.99 -3.66
CA GLY A 118 22.46 -9.06 -3.51
C GLY A 118 21.70 -8.76 -4.81
N ALA A 119 21.97 -9.50 -5.91
CA ALA A 119 21.30 -9.28 -7.18
C ALA A 119 19.80 -9.65 -7.11
N VAL A 120 18.96 -8.85 -7.76
CA VAL A 120 17.53 -9.13 -7.91
C VAL A 120 17.32 -10.17 -8.99
N HIS A 121 16.59 -11.22 -8.66
CA HIS A 121 16.15 -12.27 -9.57
C HIS A 121 14.63 -12.21 -9.73
N THR A 122 14.16 -11.94 -10.95
CA THR A 122 12.74 -11.82 -11.28
C THR A 122 12.21 -13.15 -11.80
N ALA A 123 11.11 -13.65 -11.21
CA ALA A 123 10.41 -14.81 -11.70
C ALA A 123 9.71 -14.54 -13.03
N THR A 124 9.64 -15.55 -13.90
CA THR A 124 8.70 -15.58 -15.01
C THR A 124 7.57 -16.52 -14.61
N ALA A 125 6.45 -15.97 -14.15
CA ALA A 125 5.38 -16.66 -13.49
C ALA A 125 4.01 -16.11 -13.87
N THR A 126 2.93 -16.80 -13.52
CA THR A 126 1.58 -16.32 -13.79
C THR A 126 1.34 -15.00 -13.05
N THR A 127 0.91 -13.97 -13.78
CA THR A 127 0.61 -12.66 -13.22
C THR A 127 -0.89 -12.42 -13.25
N PHE A 128 -1.44 -12.16 -12.08
CA PHE A 128 -2.83 -11.85 -11.81
C PHE A 128 -3.09 -10.34 -11.74
N PRO A 129 -4.35 -9.88 -11.61
CA PRO A 129 -4.64 -8.47 -11.32
C PRO A 129 -3.91 -8.00 -10.05
N GLN A 130 -3.50 -6.74 -10.03
CA GLN A 130 -2.98 -6.09 -8.83
C GLN A 130 -3.97 -6.23 -7.66
N ALA A 131 -3.50 -6.07 -6.42
CA ALA A 131 -4.28 -6.36 -5.21
C ALA A 131 -5.63 -5.62 -5.17
N VAL A 132 -5.67 -4.33 -5.53
CA VAL A 132 -6.92 -3.57 -5.61
C VAL A 132 -7.90 -4.15 -6.65
N GLY A 133 -7.38 -4.76 -7.72
CA GLY A 133 -8.19 -5.48 -8.72
C GLY A 133 -8.70 -6.83 -8.20
N LEU A 134 -7.86 -7.59 -7.50
CA LEU A 134 -8.30 -8.83 -6.84
C LEU A 134 -9.43 -8.55 -5.85
N ALA A 135 -9.31 -7.48 -5.07
CA ALA A 135 -10.37 -7.07 -4.15
C ALA A 135 -11.65 -6.60 -4.86
N SER A 136 -11.54 -5.99 -6.05
CA SER A 136 -12.70 -5.56 -6.81
C SER A 136 -13.56 -6.70 -7.38
N THR A 137 -13.06 -7.94 -7.33
CA THR A 137 -13.86 -9.12 -7.60
C THR A 137 -14.95 -9.35 -6.56
N TRP A 138 -14.77 -8.93 -5.30
CA TRP A 138 -15.62 -9.25 -4.16
C TRP A 138 -15.90 -10.75 -4.07
N ASP A 139 -14.91 -11.57 -4.40
CA ASP A 139 -14.99 -13.01 -4.48
C ASP A 139 -13.79 -13.65 -3.73
N PRO A 140 -13.92 -13.87 -2.42
CA PRO A 140 -12.86 -14.49 -1.63
C PRO A 140 -12.47 -15.88 -2.13
N GLU A 141 -13.41 -16.69 -2.64
CA GLU A 141 -13.11 -18.04 -3.15
C GLU A 141 -12.19 -17.99 -4.39
N LEU A 142 -12.42 -17.04 -5.28
CA LEU A 142 -11.56 -16.81 -6.44
C LEU A 142 -10.16 -16.34 -6.01
N VAL A 143 -10.08 -15.43 -5.01
CA VAL A 143 -8.80 -14.92 -4.51
C VAL A 143 -7.99 -15.99 -3.77
N GLU A 144 -8.64 -16.91 -3.05
CA GLU A 144 -7.98 -18.08 -2.45
C GLU A 144 -7.35 -18.97 -3.51
N GLN A 145 -8.04 -19.21 -4.64
CA GLN A 145 -7.48 -19.95 -5.76
C GLN A 145 -6.25 -19.25 -6.36
N VAL A 146 -6.29 -17.92 -6.46
CA VAL A 146 -5.12 -17.11 -6.90
C VAL A 146 -3.95 -17.32 -5.94
N GLY A 147 -4.15 -17.18 -4.63
CA GLY A 147 -3.13 -17.47 -3.61
C GLY A 147 -2.58 -18.89 -3.70
N THR A 148 -3.44 -19.88 -4.00
CA THR A 148 -3.06 -21.28 -4.20
C THR A 148 -2.11 -21.42 -5.39
N VAL A 149 -2.38 -20.76 -6.52
CA VAL A 149 -1.49 -20.81 -7.69
C VAL A 149 -0.15 -20.13 -7.38
N VAL A 150 -0.18 -18.96 -6.73
CA VAL A 150 1.05 -18.23 -6.36
C VAL A 150 1.96 -19.10 -5.47
N SER A 151 1.39 -19.79 -4.48
CA SER A 151 2.15 -20.69 -3.61
C SER A 151 2.66 -21.95 -4.33
N ASP A 152 1.90 -22.49 -5.29
CA ASP A 152 2.36 -23.61 -6.15
C ASP A 152 3.58 -23.19 -6.98
N GLU A 153 3.52 -22.00 -7.59
CA GLU A 153 4.62 -21.47 -8.39
C GLU A 153 5.85 -21.11 -7.54
N ALA A 154 5.64 -20.59 -6.32
CA ALA A 154 6.71 -20.33 -5.36
C ALA A 154 7.43 -21.62 -4.96
N ARG A 155 6.69 -22.70 -4.69
CA ARG A 155 7.26 -24.03 -4.43
C ARG A 155 8.02 -24.57 -5.64
N ALA A 156 7.49 -24.39 -6.86
CA ALA A 156 8.16 -24.82 -8.08
C ALA A 156 9.51 -24.11 -8.29
N TYR A 157 9.59 -22.83 -7.97
CA TYR A 157 10.84 -22.06 -8.02
C TYR A 157 11.80 -22.46 -6.90
N HIS A 158 11.30 -22.63 -5.69
CA HIS A 158 12.08 -23.14 -4.55
C HIS A 158 12.71 -24.51 -4.84
N ALA A 159 11.95 -25.43 -5.44
CA ALA A 159 12.47 -26.74 -5.80
C ALA A 159 13.60 -26.70 -6.84
N GLN A 160 13.67 -25.66 -7.68
CA GLN A 160 14.74 -25.45 -8.64
C GLN A 160 16.00 -24.87 -7.99
N ASP A 161 15.82 -23.92 -7.06
CA ASP A 161 16.91 -23.25 -6.36
C ASP A 161 16.46 -22.83 -4.94
N PRO A 162 16.55 -23.72 -3.96
CA PRO A 162 16.08 -23.47 -2.60
C PRO A 162 16.92 -22.40 -1.85
N ASP A 163 18.18 -22.19 -2.25
CA ASP A 163 19.05 -21.18 -1.66
C ASP A 163 18.69 -19.77 -2.15
N LEU A 164 18.02 -19.66 -3.29
CA LEU A 164 17.60 -18.37 -3.88
C LEU A 164 16.13 -18.04 -3.56
N TRP A 165 15.21 -18.98 -3.80
CA TRP A 165 13.77 -18.73 -3.70
C TRP A 165 13.23 -19.15 -2.33
N GLY A 166 13.19 -18.21 -1.38
CA GLY A 166 12.62 -18.46 -0.06
C GLY A 166 11.09 -18.63 -0.11
N LEU A 167 10.58 -19.39 0.85
CA LEU A 167 9.14 -19.68 0.99
C LEU A 167 8.43 -18.76 2.01
N ASN A 168 9.16 -17.87 2.67
CA ASN A 168 8.55 -16.78 3.42
C ASN A 168 8.21 -15.65 2.42
N LEU A 169 6.92 -15.48 2.15
CA LEU A 169 6.42 -14.54 1.15
C LEU A 169 5.99 -13.23 1.81
N TRP A 170 6.44 -12.09 1.27
CA TRP A 170 6.12 -10.77 1.79
C TRP A 170 4.82 -10.23 1.18
N ALA A 171 3.76 -10.96 1.42
CA ALA A 171 2.39 -10.70 0.98
C ALA A 171 1.40 -11.33 1.98
N PRO A 172 0.15 -10.83 2.03
CA PRO A 172 -0.42 -9.69 1.32
C PRO A 172 -0.16 -8.33 1.99
N VAL A 173 -0.43 -7.23 1.24
CA VAL A 173 -0.47 -5.87 1.79
C VAL A 173 -1.89 -5.55 2.22
N VAL A 174 -2.06 -5.25 3.51
CA VAL A 174 -3.38 -4.97 4.12
C VAL A 174 -3.53 -3.53 4.61
N ASN A 175 -2.58 -2.65 4.31
CA ASN A 175 -2.73 -1.23 4.58
C ASN A 175 -3.99 -0.71 3.90
N LEU A 176 -4.83 0.00 4.67
CA LEU A 176 -6.14 0.46 4.19
C LEU A 176 -5.99 1.65 3.24
N LEU A 177 -6.69 1.60 2.12
CA LEU A 177 -6.60 2.57 1.03
C LEU A 177 -7.43 3.84 1.34
N ARG A 178 -7.22 4.46 2.52
CA ARG A 178 -7.99 5.59 3.03
C ARG A 178 -7.79 6.88 2.24
N ASP A 179 -6.62 7.03 1.62
CA ASP A 179 -6.27 8.21 0.82
C ASP A 179 -5.72 7.77 -0.55
N PRO A 180 -6.40 8.11 -1.65
CA PRO A 180 -6.00 7.69 -2.99
C PRO A 180 -4.71 8.34 -3.51
N ARG A 181 -4.12 9.27 -2.76
CA ARG A 181 -2.82 9.87 -3.07
C ARG A 181 -1.65 8.97 -2.64
N TRP A 182 -1.87 8.00 -1.78
CA TRP A 182 -0.80 7.10 -1.35
C TRP A 182 -0.18 6.36 -2.55
N GLY A 183 1.16 6.43 -2.67
CA GLY A 183 1.90 5.91 -3.81
C GLY A 183 1.81 4.40 -4.00
N ARG A 184 1.56 3.63 -2.93
CA ARG A 184 1.42 2.17 -2.94
C ARG A 184 -0.03 1.70 -2.89
N ASN A 185 -0.97 2.52 -3.33
CA ASN A 185 -2.39 2.17 -3.37
C ASN A 185 -2.66 0.89 -4.17
N GLU A 186 -1.87 0.62 -5.21
CA GLU A 186 -1.96 -0.59 -6.05
C GLU A 186 -1.72 -1.89 -5.28
N GLU A 187 -1.00 -1.83 -4.17
CA GLU A 187 -0.62 -3.01 -3.37
C GLU A 187 -1.69 -3.40 -2.35
N GLY A 188 -2.56 -2.47 -1.93
CA GLY A 188 -3.61 -2.72 -0.95
C GLY A 188 -4.92 -3.17 -1.59
N TYR A 189 -5.86 -3.61 -0.76
CA TYR A 189 -7.13 -4.16 -1.21
C TYR A 189 -8.26 -3.12 -1.22
N SER A 190 -8.48 -2.43 -0.10
CA SER A 190 -9.66 -1.59 0.08
C SER A 190 -9.45 -0.49 1.12
N GLU A 191 -10.31 0.55 1.08
CA GLU A 191 -10.48 1.49 2.19
C GLU A 191 -11.26 0.90 3.37
N ASP A 192 -11.95 -0.22 3.15
CA ASP A 192 -12.79 -0.88 4.16
C ASP A 192 -12.04 -2.02 4.85
N PRO A 193 -11.98 -2.04 6.20
CA PRO A 193 -11.29 -3.09 6.95
C PRO A 193 -11.90 -4.49 6.76
N THR A 194 -13.23 -4.60 6.61
CA THR A 194 -13.92 -5.89 6.43
C THR A 194 -13.55 -6.51 5.09
N LEU A 195 -13.69 -5.74 4.00
CA LEU A 195 -13.34 -6.22 2.65
C LEU A 195 -11.84 -6.55 2.58
N SER A 196 -10.97 -5.67 3.12
CA SER A 196 -9.52 -5.92 3.13
C SER A 196 -9.16 -7.20 3.86
N SER A 197 -9.72 -7.43 5.05
CA SER A 197 -9.40 -8.61 5.85
C SER A 197 -9.98 -9.90 5.27
N GLU A 198 -11.18 -9.88 4.67
CA GLU A 198 -11.78 -11.06 4.02
C GLU A 198 -10.96 -11.50 2.80
N ILE A 199 -10.59 -10.55 1.92
CA ILE A 199 -9.78 -10.83 0.74
C ILE A 199 -8.36 -11.27 1.15
N ALA A 200 -7.74 -10.59 2.13
CA ALA A 200 -6.42 -10.98 2.63
C ALA A 200 -6.42 -12.37 3.29
N THR A 201 -7.51 -12.71 4.01
CA THR A 201 -7.67 -14.04 4.61
C THR A 201 -7.73 -15.11 3.53
N ALA A 202 -8.52 -14.90 2.50
CA ALA A 202 -8.64 -15.83 1.38
C ALA A 202 -7.30 -16.02 0.65
N TYR A 203 -6.64 -14.92 0.28
CA TYR A 203 -5.31 -14.98 -0.34
C TYR A 203 -4.29 -15.71 0.54
N GLY A 204 -4.27 -15.38 1.84
CA GLY A 204 -3.38 -15.99 2.83
C GLY A 204 -3.62 -17.49 3.01
N HIS A 205 -4.89 -17.95 3.01
CA HIS A 205 -5.20 -19.38 3.03
C HIS A 205 -4.67 -20.10 1.80
N GLY A 206 -4.85 -19.53 0.60
CA GLY A 206 -4.26 -20.07 -0.61
C GLY A 206 -2.72 -20.17 -0.53
N LEU A 207 -2.08 -19.19 0.12
CA LEU A 207 -0.63 -19.22 0.34
C LEU A 207 -0.20 -20.25 1.38
N THR A 208 -0.92 -20.39 2.51
CA THR A 208 -0.54 -21.30 3.60
C THR A 208 -0.80 -22.77 3.27
N GLY A 209 -1.82 -23.04 2.43
CA GLY A 209 -2.28 -24.41 2.12
C GLY A 209 -3.11 -25.03 3.27
N ASP A 210 -3.61 -26.26 3.04
CA ASP A 210 -4.63 -26.91 3.86
C ASP A 210 -4.10 -27.81 4.99
N ASP A 211 -2.77 -28.05 5.06
CA ASP A 211 -2.23 -28.94 6.08
C ASP A 211 -2.31 -28.29 7.49
N PRO A 212 -2.76 -29.02 8.51
CA PRO A 212 -2.92 -28.44 9.85
C PRO A 212 -1.59 -28.05 10.53
N PHE A 213 -0.46 -28.62 10.11
CA PHE A 213 0.87 -28.33 10.66
C PHE A 213 1.78 -27.68 9.63
N TYR A 214 1.92 -28.31 8.45
CA TYR A 214 2.83 -27.80 7.43
C TYR A 214 2.27 -26.61 6.68
N LEU A 215 3.17 -25.71 6.33
CA LEU A 215 2.89 -24.54 5.50
C LEU A 215 3.36 -24.80 4.07
N LYS A 216 2.50 -24.52 3.11
CA LYS A 216 2.90 -24.51 1.70
C LYS A 216 3.84 -23.35 1.41
N THR A 217 3.49 -22.15 1.83
CA THR A 217 4.37 -20.99 1.97
C THR A 217 4.01 -20.23 3.25
N ALA A 218 4.84 -19.27 3.64
CA ALA A 218 4.66 -18.52 4.88
C ALA A 218 4.36 -17.05 4.57
N PRO A 219 3.07 -16.65 4.44
CA PRO A 219 2.68 -15.28 4.16
C PRO A 219 2.94 -14.35 5.35
N THR A 220 3.44 -13.16 5.04
CA THR A 220 3.72 -12.09 6.00
C THR A 220 2.86 -10.87 5.66
N LEU A 221 1.95 -10.49 6.57
CA LEU A 221 1.13 -9.28 6.39
C LEU A 221 1.97 -8.03 6.48
N LYS A 222 1.74 -7.08 5.59
CA LYS A 222 2.49 -5.82 5.61
C LYS A 222 1.59 -4.63 5.28
N HIS A 223 1.94 -3.44 5.77
CA HIS A 223 3.03 -3.11 6.68
C HIS A 223 2.42 -2.68 8.02
N TYR A 224 2.75 -3.35 9.09
CA TYR A 224 2.23 -3.05 10.42
C TYR A 224 2.99 -1.87 11.02
N LEU A 225 2.42 -0.73 11.35
CA LEU A 225 1.04 -0.30 11.30
C LEU A 225 0.96 1.17 10.90
N GLY A 226 -0.18 1.63 10.32
CA GLY A 226 -0.38 3.05 10.03
C GLY A 226 0.60 3.60 8.98
N TYR A 227 0.89 2.84 7.94
CA TYR A 227 1.82 3.19 6.88
C TYR A 227 1.08 3.43 5.56
N ASN A 228 0.74 4.69 5.26
CA ASN A 228 0.02 5.11 4.05
C ASN A 228 0.53 6.46 3.52
N THR A 229 1.83 6.66 3.54
CA THR A 229 2.53 7.78 2.89
C THR A 229 3.95 7.37 2.55
N GLU A 230 4.39 7.73 1.36
CA GLU A 230 5.76 7.49 0.91
C GLU A 230 6.67 8.70 1.19
N THR A 231 6.06 9.89 1.26
CA THR A 231 6.81 11.13 1.51
C THR A 231 7.36 11.15 2.94
N ALA A 232 8.68 11.20 3.07
CA ALA A 232 9.41 11.13 4.34
C ALA A 232 8.99 9.93 5.22
N ARG A 233 8.66 8.81 4.60
CA ARG A 233 8.08 7.61 5.20
C ARG A 233 8.86 7.06 6.39
N ASP A 234 10.17 7.26 6.42
CA ASP A 234 11.08 6.81 7.48
C ASP A 234 11.12 7.73 8.71
N THR A 235 10.53 8.92 8.63
CA THR A 235 10.55 9.92 9.72
C THR A 235 9.18 10.44 10.11
N VAL A 236 8.16 10.17 9.31
CA VAL A 236 6.78 10.59 9.60
C VAL A 236 6.19 9.76 10.74
N SER A 237 5.40 10.42 11.59
CA SER A 237 4.65 9.74 12.66
C SER A 237 3.17 9.68 12.31
N ALA A 238 2.63 8.47 12.15
CA ALA A 238 1.20 8.24 12.12
C ALA A 238 0.61 8.56 13.49
N VAL A 239 -0.25 9.57 13.56
CA VAL A 239 -0.96 9.95 14.78
C VAL A 239 -2.27 9.19 14.84
N LEU A 240 -2.29 8.14 15.65
CA LEU A 240 -3.41 7.20 15.77
C LEU A 240 -4.07 7.34 17.15
N PRO A 241 -5.20 8.08 17.25
CA PRO A 241 -6.04 8.01 18.43
C PRO A 241 -6.56 6.59 18.66
N PRO A 242 -6.91 6.18 19.90
CA PRO A 242 -7.25 4.79 20.21
C PRO A 242 -8.37 4.21 19.34
N ARG A 243 -9.38 5.00 18.96
CA ARG A 243 -10.44 4.53 18.08
C ARG A 243 -9.95 4.25 16.65
N ALA A 244 -9.20 5.19 16.06
CA ALA A 244 -8.61 4.98 14.73
C ALA A 244 -7.66 3.79 14.73
N LEU A 245 -6.85 3.63 15.78
CA LEU A 245 -5.95 2.49 15.95
C LEU A 245 -6.73 1.16 15.98
N HIS A 246 -7.68 1.01 16.92
CA HIS A 246 -8.33 -0.27 17.17
C HIS A 246 -9.49 -0.57 16.21
N GLU A 247 -10.30 0.44 15.84
CA GLU A 247 -11.51 0.26 15.03
C GLU A 247 -11.22 0.26 13.52
N TYR A 248 -10.05 0.77 13.09
CA TYR A 248 -9.71 0.90 11.69
C TYR A 248 -8.39 0.18 11.37
N GLU A 249 -7.25 0.67 11.81
CA GLU A 249 -5.94 0.16 11.39
C GLU A 249 -5.70 -1.31 11.77
N GLU A 250 -5.95 -1.69 13.03
CA GLU A 250 -5.77 -3.07 13.50
C GLU A 250 -6.77 -4.05 12.86
N GLN A 251 -7.94 -3.57 12.42
CA GLN A 251 -8.98 -4.44 11.83
C GLN A 251 -8.60 -4.98 10.44
N ALA A 252 -7.59 -4.43 9.80
CA ALA A 252 -7.03 -5.02 8.59
C ALA A 252 -6.12 -6.23 8.88
N PHE A 253 -5.53 -6.30 10.07
CA PHE A 253 -4.56 -7.34 10.47
C PHE A 253 -5.17 -8.41 11.38
N GLU A 254 -5.90 -8.01 12.43
CA GLU A 254 -6.43 -8.90 13.46
C GLU A 254 -7.23 -10.09 12.88
N PRO A 255 -8.21 -9.91 11.98
CA PRO A 255 -9.00 -11.02 11.47
C PRO A 255 -8.16 -12.04 10.68
N VAL A 256 -7.21 -11.58 9.87
CA VAL A 256 -6.35 -12.44 9.04
C VAL A 256 -5.44 -13.32 9.90
N ILE A 257 -4.87 -12.76 10.97
CA ILE A 257 -4.03 -13.51 11.91
C ILE A 257 -4.89 -14.48 12.73
N ARG A 258 -6.07 -14.07 13.20
CA ARG A 258 -7.01 -14.95 13.91
C ARG A 258 -7.47 -16.13 13.06
N ALA A 259 -7.64 -15.93 11.77
CA ALA A 259 -7.96 -16.99 10.81
C ALA A 259 -6.77 -17.91 10.52
N ASN A 260 -5.56 -17.60 11.03
CA ASN A 260 -4.31 -18.28 10.72
C ASN A 260 -3.93 -18.25 9.23
N ALA A 261 -4.37 -17.23 8.51
CA ALA A 261 -4.06 -17.00 7.10
C ALA A 261 -2.73 -16.25 6.90
N ALA A 262 -2.03 -15.91 7.99
CA ALA A 262 -0.71 -15.31 7.97
C ALA A 262 0.19 -15.92 9.06
N THR A 263 1.51 -15.87 8.83
CA THR A 263 2.52 -16.44 9.72
C THR A 263 3.31 -15.37 10.49
N GLY A 264 3.02 -14.09 10.27
CA GLY A 264 3.64 -12.96 10.94
C GLY A 264 3.26 -11.64 10.28
N VAL A 265 3.84 -10.57 10.79
CA VAL A 265 3.72 -9.23 10.22
C VAL A 265 5.09 -8.66 9.87
N MET A 266 5.12 -7.79 8.88
CA MET A 266 6.23 -6.90 8.58
C MET A 266 5.91 -5.51 9.11
N THR A 267 6.82 -4.92 9.91
CA THR A 267 6.65 -3.57 10.42
C THR A 267 6.95 -2.52 9.37
N GLY A 268 6.22 -1.40 9.39
CA GLY A 268 6.45 -0.28 8.48
C GLY A 268 7.70 0.54 8.80
N TYR A 269 8.00 1.52 7.93
CA TYR A 269 9.12 2.45 8.09
C TYR A 269 8.85 3.57 9.08
N ASN A 270 7.58 3.92 9.27
CA ASN A 270 7.09 5.11 9.98
C ASN A 270 7.22 4.98 11.50
N LEU A 271 6.89 6.07 12.17
CA LEU A 271 6.63 6.06 13.61
C LEU A 271 5.11 5.97 13.86
N ILE A 272 4.73 5.36 14.97
CA ILE A 272 3.36 5.30 15.48
C ILE A 272 3.33 6.10 16.78
N ASN A 273 2.57 7.17 16.82
CA ASN A 273 2.48 8.04 18.00
C ASN A 273 3.87 8.40 18.58
N GLY A 274 4.83 8.69 17.69
CA GLY A 274 6.20 9.10 18.02
C GLY A 274 7.19 7.97 18.29
N ARG A 275 6.79 6.70 18.25
CA ARG A 275 7.68 5.54 18.40
C ARG A 275 7.87 4.82 17.05
N PRO A 276 9.08 4.39 16.68
CA PRO A 276 9.29 3.57 15.48
C PRO A 276 8.39 2.34 15.47
N ALA A 277 7.71 2.08 14.36
CA ALA A 277 6.85 0.90 14.22
C ALA A 277 7.62 -0.40 14.47
N THR A 278 8.89 -0.48 14.05
CA THR A 278 9.78 -1.62 14.29
C THR A 278 10.12 -1.86 15.76
N ALA A 279 9.98 -0.86 16.62
CA ALA A 279 10.25 -0.96 18.07
C ALA A 279 8.96 -0.78 18.91
N ASP A 280 7.79 -0.94 18.30
CA ASP A 280 6.52 -0.82 19.00
C ASP A 280 6.16 -2.12 19.74
N PRO A 281 5.93 -2.06 21.06
CA PRO A 281 5.65 -3.26 21.86
C PRO A 281 4.33 -3.94 21.49
N SER A 282 3.47 -3.34 20.69
CA SER A 282 2.25 -3.97 20.18
C SER A 282 2.53 -5.24 19.36
N LEU A 283 3.73 -5.39 18.80
CA LEU A 283 4.14 -6.63 18.12
C LEU A 283 4.07 -7.85 19.05
N ASP A 284 4.51 -7.70 20.30
CA ASP A 284 4.46 -8.77 21.30
C ASP A 284 3.13 -8.75 22.08
N ASP A 285 2.77 -7.58 22.61
CA ASP A 285 1.61 -7.43 23.51
C ASP A 285 0.26 -7.63 22.81
N THR A 286 0.14 -7.22 21.53
CA THR A 286 -1.13 -7.20 20.77
C THR A 286 -1.14 -8.23 19.65
N VAL A 287 -0.22 -8.15 18.70
CA VAL A 287 -0.23 -9.00 17.49
C VAL A 287 -0.16 -10.47 17.86
N ARG A 288 0.76 -10.87 18.76
CA ARG A 288 0.87 -12.27 19.20
C ARG A 288 -0.35 -12.75 20.01
N SER A 289 -1.13 -11.84 20.61
CA SER A 289 -2.35 -12.20 21.34
C SER A 289 -3.53 -12.56 20.43
N TRP A 290 -3.43 -12.31 19.13
CA TRP A 290 -4.50 -12.59 18.18
C TRP A 290 -4.59 -14.07 17.76
N THR A 291 -3.54 -14.85 18.02
CA THR A 291 -3.51 -16.28 17.70
C THR A 291 -2.74 -17.08 18.75
N ASP A 292 -3.04 -18.37 18.87
CA ASP A 292 -2.27 -19.32 19.66
C ASP A 292 -1.06 -19.91 18.88
N ARG A 293 -0.91 -19.56 17.59
CA ARG A 293 0.21 -20.02 16.76
C ARG A 293 1.40 -19.07 16.92
N THR A 294 2.59 -19.62 16.78
CA THR A 294 3.82 -18.83 16.72
C THR A 294 3.82 -17.96 15.46
N LEU A 295 4.10 -16.65 15.65
CA LEU A 295 4.27 -15.69 14.59
C LEU A 295 5.76 -15.36 14.40
N PHE A 296 6.17 -15.21 13.15
CA PHE A 296 7.50 -14.77 12.75
C PHE A 296 7.41 -13.34 12.20
N ASN A 297 7.74 -12.36 13.05
CA ASN A 297 7.63 -10.96 12.73
C ASN A 297 8.96 -10.44 12.14
N VAL A 298 8.87 -9.72 11.03
CA VAL A 298 10.03 -9.19 10.31
C VAL A 298 9.96 -7.67 10.17
N SER A 299 11.09 -7.02 9.94
CA SER A 299 11.12 -5.60 9.58
C SER A 299 11.02 -5.40 8.09
N ASP A 300 10.53 -4.24 7.68
CA ASP A 300 10.72 -3.75 6.31
C ASP A 300 12.22 -3.46 6.03
N ALA A 301 12.57 -3.34 4.75
CA ALA A 301 13.96 -3.22 4.29
C ALA A 301 14.64 -1.96 4.84
N ALA A 302 15.79 -2.14 5.50
CA ALA A 302 16.57 -1.11 6.17
C ALA A 302 15.85 -0.36 7.32
N ALA A 303 14.57 -0.67 7.63
CA ALA A 303 13.84 -0.01 8.71
C ALA A 303 14.57 -0.06 10.07
N PRO A 304 15.23 -1.16 10.49
CA PRO A 304 16.04 -1.17 11.70
C PRO A 304 17.19 -0.15 11.72
N LEU A 305 17.78 0.17 10.58
CA LEU A 305 18.86 1.17 10.49
C LEU A 305 18.33 2.60 10.63
N ASN A 306 17.09 2.84 10.23
CA ASN A 306 16.45 4.14 10.33
C ASN A 306 16.33 4.64 11.77
N LEU A 307 16.22 3.74 12.74
CA LEU A 307 16.11 4.10 14.16
C LEU A 307 17.30 4.93 14.65
N VAL A 308 18.48 4.70 14.07
CA VAL A 308 19.69 5.44 14.36
C VAL A 308 19.96 6.54 13.32
N ALA A 309 19.77 6.24 12.03
CA ALA A 309 20.19 7.11 10.95
C ALA A 309 19.21 8.30 10.74
N SER A 310 18.00 8.06 10.28
CA SER A 310 17.03 9.12 9.92
C SER A 310 16.15 9.53 11.10
N GLN A 311 15.65 8.59 11.89
CA GLN A 311 14.78 8.84 13.03
C GLN A 311 15.54 9.39 14.26
N GLN A 312 16.84 9.05 14.39
CA GLN A 312 17.69 9.45 15.53
C GLN A 312 17.02 9.13 16.88
N TYR A 313 16.32 8.01 16.92
CA TYR A 313 15.57 7.59 18.10
C TYR A 313 16.45 6.87 19.12
N TYR A 314 17.42 6.09 18.67
CA TYR A 314 18.50 5.48 19.46
C TYR A 314 19.85 6.05 19.05
N ASP A 315 20.81 6.01 19.98
CA ASP A 315 22.17 6.53 19.74
C ASP A 315 23.07 5.51 19.03
N THR A 316 22.80 4.23 19.23
CA THR A 316 23.58 3.12 18.67
C THR A 316 22.70 2.01 18.10
N GLN A 317 23.25 1.25 17.15
CA GLN A 317 22.54 0.10 16.58
C GLN A 317 22.31 -1.00 17.63
N ALA A 318 23.22 -1.18 18.58
CA ALA A 318 23.05 -2.13 19.69
C ALA A 318 21.82 -1.80 20.56
N GLU A 319 21.59 -0.51 20.85
CA GLU A 319 20.37 -0.07 21.57
C GLU A 319 19.12 -0.29 20.72
N ALA A 320 19.19 0.03 19.43
CA ALA A 320 18.09 -0.17 18.49
C ALA A 320 17.71 -1.66 18.37
N ASP A 321 18.68 -2.52 18.06
CA ASP A 321 18.45 -3.97 17.89
C ASP A 321 17.94 -4.63 19.18
N ALA A 322 18.45 -4.20 20.35
CA ALA A 322 17.91 -4.66 21.62
C ALA A 322 16.43 -4.29 21.81
N ALA A 323 16.04 -3.09 21.41
CA ALA A 323 14.66 -2.63 21.49
C ALA A 323 13.74 -3.38 20.51
N LEU A 324 14.19 -3.61 19.29
CA LEU A 324 13.46 -4.37 18.26
C LEU A 324 13.12 -5.78 18.75
N VAL A 325 14.13 -6.52 19.23
CA VAL A 325 13.95 -7.90 19.72
C VAL A 325 12.99 -7.93 20.92
N LYS A 326 13.12 -6.97 21.87
CA LYS A 326 12.20 -6.86 23.01
C LYS A 326 10.79 -6.45 22.64
N ALA A 327 10.60 -5.75 21.52
CA ALA A 327 9.29 -5.39 20.99
C ALA A 327 8.59 -6.58 20.31
N GLY A 328 9.30 -7.69 20.04
CA GLY A 328 8.73 -8.87 19.40
C GLY A 328 9.08 -9.05 17.93
N LEU A 329 10.11 -8.32 17.43
CA LEU A 329 10.66 -8.53 16.11
C LEU A 329 11.60 -9.74 16.11
N ASP A 330 11.44 -10.64 15.16
CA ASP A 330 12.20 -11.90 15.07
C ASP A 330 13.29 -11.87 13.99
N SER A 331 13.13 -11.04 12.96
CA SER A 331 14.09 -10.95 11.85
C SER A 331 14.24 -9.52 11.34
N MET A 332 15.48 -9.13 11.09
CA MET A 332 15.87 -7.82 10.59
C MET A 332 16.22 -7.91 9.09
N THR A 333 15.55 -7.12 8.27
CA THR A 333 15.82 -6.98 6.84
C THR A 333 16.79 -5.82 6.63
N VAL A 334 18.07 -6.07 6.78
CA VAL A 334 19.14 -5.05 6.76
C VAL A 334 20.44 -5.59 6.15
N ASN A 335 21.30 -4.69 5.72
CA ASN A 335 22.64 -4.99 5.24
C ASN A 335 22.70 -6.01 4.10
N ASP A 336 21.66 -6.04 3.27
CA ASP A 336 21.51 -6.95 2.15
C ASP A 336 21.79 -8.41 2.53
N ASN A 337 22.83 -9.02 1.99
CA ASN A 337 23.21 -10.41 2.20
C ASN A 337 24.28 -10.63 3.31
N ASP A 338 24.66 -9.60 4.06
CA ASP A 338 25.70 -9.71 5.11
C ASP A 338 25.08 -9.70 6.52
N PRO A 339 24.98 -10.85 7.21
CA PRO A 339 24.47 -10.91 8.58
C PRO A 339 25.45 -10.40 9.65
N GLN A 340 26.72 -10.15 9.30
CA GLN A 340 27.75 -9.83 10.31
C GLN A 340 27.47 -8.55 11.09
N PRO A 341 27.01 -7.42 10.47
CA PRO A 341 26.68 -6.23 11.22
C PRO A 341 25.56 -6.45 12.26
N THR A 342 24.54 -7.24 11.91
CA THR A 342 23.47 -7.63 12.86
C THR A 342 24.02 -8.50 13.99
N ILE A 343 24.86 -9.47 13.66
CA ILE A 343 25.51 -10.34 14.67
C ILE A 343 26.33 -9.49 15.64
N ASP A 344 27.09 -8.54 15.14
CA ASP A 344 27.94 -7.67 15.95
C ASP A 344 27.09 -6.76 16.85
N ALA A 345 26.04 -6.13 16.33
CA ALA A 345 25.18 -5.23 17.08
C ALA A 345 24.38 -5.96 18.18
N VAL A 346 23.83 -7.13 17.90
CA VAL A 346 23.13 -7.96 18.89
C VAL A 346 24.11 -8.49 19.95
N GLN A 347 25.34 -8.89 19.55
CA GLN A 347 26.35 -9.31 20.50
C GLN A 347 26.78 -8.14 21.44
N ASP A 348 26.94 -6.94 20.88
CA ASP A 348 27.24 -5.74 21.65
C ASP A 348 26.09 -5.40 22.62
N ALA A 349 24.84 -5.56 22.21
CA ALA A 349 23.66 -5.39 23.07
C ALA A 349 23.68 -6.36 24.27
N LEU A 350 24.00 -7.63 24.01
CA LEU A 350 24.14 -8.65 25.05
C LEU A 350 25.30 -8.33 26.02
N ASP A 351 26.43 -7.89 25.51
CA ASP A 351 27.61 -7.57 26.31
C ASP A 351 27.41 -6.31 27.17
N GLN A 352 26.57 -5.38 26.72
CA GLN A 352 26.18 -4.20 27.48
C GLN A 352 25.00 -4.47 28.45
N GLY A 353 24.40 -5.66 28.41
CA GLY A 353 23.23 -6.01 29.22
C GLY A 353 21.95 -5.28 28.80
N LEU A 354 21.88 -4.80 27.54
CA LEU A 354 20.69 -4.20 26.94
C LEU A 354 19.68 -5.28 26.52
N LEU A 355 20.17 -6.50 26.26
CA LEU A 355 19.39 -7.65 25.81
C LEU A 355 19.81 -8.88 26.63
N GLU A 356 18.86 -9.77 26.92
CA GLU A 356 19.15 -11.05 27.56
C GLU A 356 19.31 -12.16 26.50
N TRP A 357 20.08 -13.20 26.83
CA TRP A 357 20.22 -14.34 25.92
C TRP A 357 18.90 -15.08 25.65
N SER A 358 17.99 -15.07 26.62
CA SER A 358 16.63 -15.58 26.48
C SER A 358 15.86 -14.91 25.36
N ASP A 359 16.00 -13.57 25.22
CA ASP A 359 15.27 -12.80 24.20
C ASP A 359 15.70 -13.23 22.78
N VAL A 360 17.04 -13.34 22.58
CA VAL A 360 17.61 -13.84 21.32
C VAL A 360 17.15 -15.25 21.01
N ARG A 361 17.12 -16.14 22.02
CA ARG A 361 16.65 -17.52 21.82
C ARG A 361 15.18 -17.58 21.47
N THR A 362 14.35 -16.73 22.05
CA THR A 362 12.93 -16.66 21.73
C THR A 362 12.73 -16.25 20.26
N ALA A 363 13.33 -15.15 19.81
CA ALA A 363 13.25 -14.72 18.41
C ALA A 363 13.79 -15.82 17.45
N ALA A 364 14.93 -16.42 17.78
CA ALA A 364 15.49 -17.52 16.99
C ALA A 364 14.59 -18.75 16.96
N SER A 365 13.84 -19.05 18.03
CA SER A 365 12.88 -20.18 18.06
C SER A 365 11.72 -19.96 17.10
N HIS A 366 11.23 -18.74 16.97
CA HIS A 366 10.15 -18.40 16.00
C HIS A 366 10.60 -18.61 14.55
N ASN A 367 11.81 -18.18 14.21
CA ASN A 367 12.43 -18.48 12.91
C ASN A 367 12.50 -19.98 12.64
N LEU A 368 13.02 -20.76 13.60
CA LEU A 368 13.17 -22.21 13.43
C LEU A 368 11.81 -22.90 13.34
N GLU A 369 10.81 -22.52 14.16
CA GLU A 369 9.48 -23.10 14.07
C GLU A 369 8.87 -22.90 12.69
N LEU A 370 8.97 -21.68 12.12
CA LEU A 370 8.54 -21.41 10.75
C LEU A 370 9.19 -22.38 9.75
N ARG A 371 10.51 -22.59 9.86
CA ARG A 371 11.28 -23.48 8.97
C ARG A 371 10.88 -24.96 9.13
N PHE A 372 10.57 -25.39 10.38
CA PHE A 372 10.00 -26.72 10.62
C PHE A 372 8.64 -26.89 9.94
N ARG A 373 7.80 -25.89 10.05
CA ARG A 373 6.47 -25.91 9.42
C ARG A 373 6.55 -25.82 7.89
N LEU A 374 7.58 -25.23 7.32
CA LEU A 374 7.86 -25.26 5.86
C LEU A 374 8.40 -26.61 5.37
N GLY A 375 8.71 -27.54 6.29
CA GLY A 375 9.22 -28.89 5.99
C GLY A 375 10.72 -28.93 5.72
N GLU A 376 11.49 -27.86 5.98
CA GLU A 376 12.91 -27.77 5.62
C GLU A 376 13.78 -28.88 6.26
N PHE A 377 13.43 -29.30 7.47
CA PHE A 377 14.22 -30.27 8.21
C PHE A 377 13.70 -31.71 8.16
N ASP A 378 12.61 -31.93 7.44
CA ASP A 378 12.01 -33.24 7.32
C ASP A 378 12.63 -34.02 6.17
N PRO A 379 12.84 -35.34 6.34
CA PRO A 379 13.50 -36.17 5.31
C PRO A 379 12.82 -36.14 3.93
N ASP A 380 11.48 -35.97 3.92
CA ASP A 380 10.67 -35.95 2.70
C ASP A 380 10.19 -34.52 2.33
N GLY A 381 10.64 -33.48 3.05
CA GLY A 381 10.25 -32.09 2.80
C GLY A 381 8.80 -31.75 3.11
N GLY A 382 8.09 -32.62 3.82
CA GLY A 382 6.67 -32.50 4.14
C GLY A 382 5.72 -32.70 2.94
N PRO A 383 4.41 -32.43 3.10
CA PRO A 383 3.40 -32.74 2.08
C PRO A 383 3.50 -31.86 0.83
N TYR A 384 4.24 -30.76 0.88
CA TYR A 384 4.40 -29.80 -0.20
C TYR A 384 5.77 -29.87 -0.91
N GLY A 385 6.52 -30.96 -0.71
CA GLY A 385 7.87 -31.13 -1.26
C GLY A 385 7.94 -31.35 -2.78
N ASP A 386 6.85 -31.83 -3.40
CA ASP A 386 6.78 -32.12 -4.84
C ASP A 386 5.54 -31.44 -5.45
N VAL A 387 5.55 -30.12 -5.51
CA VAL A 387 4.45 -29.34 -6.03
C VAL A 387 4.88 -28.43 -7.17
N GLY A 388 4.05 -28.43 -8.18
CA GLY A 388 3.83 -27.31 -9.05
C GLY A 388 4.61 -27.27 -10.34
N ALA A 389 3.88 -26.82 -11.36
CA ALA A 389 4.43 -26.31 -12.61
C ALA A 389 4.02 -24.83 -12.72
N VAL A 390 4.88 -24.03 -13.30
CA VAL A 390 4.67 -22.60 -13.52
C VAL A 390 3.86 -22.38 -14.79
N ASP A 391 2.97 -21.39 -14.79
CA ASP A 391 2.21 -20.92 -15.96
C ASP A 391 1.48 -22.05 -16.71
N THR A 392 0.77 -22.90 -15.96
CA THR A 392 -0.04 -23.97 -16.56
C THR A 392 -1.28 -23.43 -17.28
N ALA A 393 -1.92 -24.27 -18.12
CA ALA A 393 -3.19 -23.89 -18.75
C ALA A 393 -4.29 -23.56 -17.73
N ALA A 394 -4.28 -24.18 -16.54
CA ALA A 394 -5.22 -23.87 -15.46
C ALA A 394 -4.90 -22.51 -14.83
N HIS A 395 -3.63 -22.20 -14.61
CA HIS A 395 -3.21 -20.89 -14.08
C HIS A 395 -3.60 -19.74 -15.04
N ARG A 396 -3.38 -19.93 -16.35
CA ARG A 396 -3.79 -18.96 -17.38
C ARG A 396 -5.31 -18.75 -17.43
N ALA A 397 -6.07 -19.85 -17.28
CA ALA A 397 -7.54 -19.75 -17.21
C ALA A 397 -7.99 -18.96 -15.98
N LEU A 398 -7.37 -19.21 -14.81
CA LEU A 398 -7.65 -18.47 -13.58
C LEU A 398 -7.21 -17.00 -13.68
N ALA A 399 -6.07 -16.70 -14.34
CA ALA A 399 -5.64 -15.33 -14.60
C ALA A 399 -6.66 -14.56 -15.45
N ARG A 400 -7.24 -15.21 -16.49
CA ARG A 400 -8.32 -14.61 -17.29
C ARG A 400 -9.59 -14.43 -16.47
N GLU A 401 -10.00 -15.44 -15.70
CA GLU A 401 -11.19 -15.38 -14.87
C GLU A 401 -11.11 -14.27 -13.84
N SER A 402 -9.99 -14.17 -13.10
CA SER A 402 -9.78 -13.12 -12.11
C SER A 402 -9.71 -11.72 -12.75
N ALA A 403 -9.04 -11.58 -13.90
CA ALA A 403 -8.99 -10.32 -14.64
C ALA A 403 -10.38 -9.89 -15.16
N THR A 404 -11.23 -10.85 -15.55
CA THR A 404 -12.61 -10.59 -15.99
C THR A 404 -13.49 -10.18 -14.80
N ALA A 405 -13.40 -10.93 -13.70
CA ALA A 405 -14.19 -10.69 -12.49
C ALA A 405 -13.86 -9.36 -11.80
N ALA A 406 -12.62 -8.86 -12.02
CA ALA A 406 -12.13 -7.59 -11.45
C ALA A 406 -12.66 -6.33 -12.16
N GLN A 407 -13.24 -6.45 -13.34
CA GLN A 407 -13.68 -5.29 -14.13
C GLN A 407 -14.94 -4.65 -13.57
N VAL A 408 -14.95 -3.33 -13.48
CA VAL A 408 -16.06 -2.55 -12.94
C VAL A 408 -16.67 -1.68 -14.04
N LEU A 409 -17.93 -1.91 -14.36
CA LEU A 409 -18.67 -1.05 -15.26
C LEU A 409 -19.14 0.20 -14.51
N LEU A 410 -18.51 1.34 -14.81
CA LEU A 410 -18.79 2.62 -14.14
C LEU A 410 -19.97 3.36 -14.80
N LYS A 411 -20.16 3.19 -16.10
CA LYS A 411 -21.21 3.84 -16.86
C LYS A 411 -21.59 3.02 -18.08
N ASN A 412 -22.91 2.99 -18.43
CA ASN A 412 -23.42 2.36 -19.64
C ASN A 412 -24.75 2.99 -20.10
N ASP A 413 -24.67 4.18 -20.68
CA ASP A 413 -25.85 4.89 -21.17
C ASP A 413 -26.37 4.26 -22.43
N GLY A 414 -27.70 4.12 -22.51
CA GLY A 414 -28.40 3.60 -23.70
C GLY A 414 -28.09 2.15 -24.07
N GLY A 415 -27.34 1.42 -23.20
CA GLY A 415 -26.90 0.04 -23.52
C GLY A 415 -25.83 0.04 -24.63
N THR A 416 -24.87 0.93 -24.56
CA THR A 416 -23.68 0.97 -25.45
C THR A 416 -22.88 -0.32 -25.37
N LEU A 417 -22.75 -0.87 -24.19
CA LEU A 417 -22.19 -2.20 -23.91
C LEU A 417 -23.30 -3.19 -23.52
N PRO A 418 -23.18 -4.51 -23.85
CA PRO A 418 -22.08 -5.08 -24.62
C PRO A 418 -22.21 -4.77 -26.13
N LEU A 419 -21.07 -4.78 -26.83
CA LEU A 419 -21.00 -4.76 -28.27
C LEU A 419 -21.49 -6.11 -28.85
N ASP A 420 -22.30 -6.09 -29.88
CA ASP A 420 -22.71 -7.32 -30.59
C ASP A 420 -21.71 -7.67 -31.69
N PRO A 421 -20.87 -8.72 -31.54
CA PRO A 421 -19.87 -9.09 -32.53
C PRO A 421 -20.43 -9.47 -33.88
N ALA A 422 -21.76 -9.75 -33.96
CA ALA A 422 -22.40 -10.08 -35.22
C ALA A 422 -22.76 -8.84 -36.04
N THR A 423 -22.89 -7.67 -35.42
CA THR A 423 -23.27 -6.41 -36.02
C THR A 423 -22.17 -5.34 -35.95
N THR A 424 -21.21 -5.45 -35.05
CA THR A 424 -20.02 -4.60 -34.97
C THR A 424 -19.02 -5.04 -36.02
N GLY A 425 -18.79 -4.23 -37.04
CA GLY A 425 -17.90 -4.54 -38.15
C GLY A 425 -16.43 -4.19 -37.84
N GLU A 426 -16.17 -2.89 -37.68
CA GLU A 426 -14.83 -2.38 -37.40
C GLU A 426 -14.79 -1.63 -36.07
N VAL A 427 -13.73 -1.86 -35.26
CA VAL A 427 -13.51 -1.21 -33.96
C VAL A 427 -12.18 -0.49 -33.96
N ALA A 428 -12.21 0.79 -33.61
CA ALA A 428 -10.99 1.54 -33.35
C ALA A 428 -10.58 1.31 -31.86
N VAL A 429 -9.41 0.72 -31.65
CA VAL A 429 -8.83 0.51 -30.30
C VAL A 429 -7.65 1.46 -30.16
N VAL A 430 -7.83 2.54 -29.43
CA VAL A 430 -6.89 3.66 -29.43
C VAL A 430 -6.52 4.07 -28.00
N GLY A 431 -5.38 4.73 -27.86
CA GLY A 431 -4.91 5.26 -26.57
C GLY A 431 -3.58 4.68 -26.11
N PRO A 432 -2.88 5.32 -25.17
CA PRO A 432 -1.54 4.95 -24.76
C PRO A 432 -1.41 3.56 -24.12
N LEU A 433 -2.53 2.98 -23.68
CA LEU A 433 -2.60 1.64 -23.08
C LEU A 433 -3.34 0.62 -23.98
N ALA A 434 -3.59 0.96 -25.23
CA ALA A 434 -4.34 0.08 -26.15
C ALA A 434 -3.54 -1.17 -26.56
N ASP A 435 -2.25 -1.02 -26.80
CA ASP A 435 -1.37 -2.09 -27.34
C ASP A 435 -0.11 -2.33 -26.47
N THR A 436 -0.18 -1.95 -25.19
CA THR A 436 0.92 -2.15 -24.25
C THR A 436 0.37 -2.52 -22.87
N LEU A 437 0.90 -3.60 -22.27
CA LEU A 437 0.72 -3.93 -20.87
C LEU A 437 2.01 -3.61 -20.12
N TYR A 438 1.92 -2.71 -19.16
CA TYR A 438 3.02 -2.41 -18.27
C TYR A 438 3.04 -3.36 -17.07
N THR A 439 4.23 -3.80 -16.69
CA THR A 439 4.44 -4.53 -15.44
C THR A 439 4.72 -3.53 -14.32
N ASP A 440 4.35 -3.90 -13.10
CA ASP A 440 4.63 -3.13 -11.90
C ASP A 440 5.83 -3.71 -11.11
N TRP A 441 6.10 -3.13 -9.94
CA TRP A 441 7.23 -3.53 -9.10
C TRP A 441 7.06 -4.93 -8.51
N TYR A 442 5.82 -5.33 -8.19
CA TYR A 442 5.51 -6.56 -7.49
C TYR A 442 4.83 -7.64 -8.36
N GLY A 443 4.79 -7.45 -9.67
CA GLY A 443 4.12 -8.35 -10.63
C GLY A 443 5.01 -9.40 -11.27
N GLY A 444 6.33 -9.34 -11.09
CA GLY A 444 7.26 -10.24 -11.76
C GLY A 444 7.29 -10.04 -13.29
N LYS A 445 7.76 -11.05 -14.02
CA LYS A 445 7.77 -11.06 -15.48
C LYS A 445 6.67 -11.96 -16.02
N GLN A 446 5.81 -11.40 -16.85
CA GLN A 446 4.75 -12.13 -17.51
C GLN A 446 5.34 -13.16 -18.52
N PRO A 447 4.87 -14.41 -18.53
CA PRO A 447 5.27 -15.41 -19.53
C PRO A 447 4.85 -15.01 -20.95
N TYR A 448 3.75 -14.32 -21.08
CA TYR A 448 3.21 -13.68 -22.28
C TYR A 448 2.28 -12.55 -21.85
N SER A 449 1.86 -11.71 -22.78
CA SER A 449 0.87 -10.68 -22.55
C SER A 449 -0.15 -10.64 -23.68
N VAL A 450 -1.41 -10.41 -23.33
CA VAL A 450 -2.50 -10.18 -24.29
C VAL A 450 -2.98 -8.76 -24.09
N THR A 451 -2.69 -7.88 -25.06
CA THR A 451 -3.09 -6.47 -25.01
C THR A 451 -4.58 -6.30 -25.30
N PRO A 452 -5.19 -5.15 -24.96
CA PRO A 452 -6.55 -4.83 -25.39
C PRO A 452 -6.76 -5.01 -26.91
N VAL A 453 -5.80 -4.59 -27.72
CA VAL A 453 -5.82 -4.81 -29.18
C VAL A 453 -5.84 -6.29 -29.53
N ASP A 454 -4.97 -7.09 -28.90
CA ASP A 454 -4.89 -8.53 -29.16
C ASP A 454 -6.20 -9.25 -28.80
N GLY A 455 -6.78 -8.95 -27.64
CA GLY A 455 -8.02 -9.57 -27.17
C GLY A 455 -9.21 -9.25 -28.07
N ILE A 456 -9.36 -7.97 -28.44
CA ILE A 456 -10.44 -7.54 -29.36
C ILE A 456 -10.22 -8.11 -30.78
N ALA A 457 -8.97 -8.12 -31.27
CA ALA A 457 -8.63 -8.71 -32.56
C ALA A 457 -8.84 -10.23 -32.57
N ALA A 458 -8.58 -10.92 -31.49
CA ALA A 458 -8.90 -12.35 -31.37
C ALA A 458 -10.42 -12.62 -31.49
N ARG A 459 -11.25 -11.69 -31.05
CA ARG A 459 -12.72 -11.79 -31.07
C ARG A 459 -13.31 -11.44 -32.42
N LEU A 460 -12.86 -10.37 -33.07
CA LEU A 460 -13.45 -9.83 -34.32
C LEU A 460 -12.64 -10.22 -35.57
N GLY A 461 -11.39 -10.59 -35.44
CA GLY A 461 -10.42 -10.71 -36.54
C GLY A 461 -9.53 -9.48 -36.62
N ALA A 462 -8.25 -9.65 -36.93
CA ALA A 462 -7.27 -8.57 -36.96
C ALA A 462 -7.62 -7.47 -37.99
N ASP A 463 -8.24 -7.85 -39.11
CA ASP A 463 -8.63 -6.88 -40.15
C ASP A 463 -9.81 -5.98 -39.74
N ALA A 464 -10.50 -6.30 -38.63
CA ALA A 464 -11.61 -5.53 -38.06
C ALA A 464 -11.19 -4.57 -36.95
N VAL A 465 -9.88 -4.45 -36.65
CA VAL A 465 -9.35 -3.60 -35.58
C VAL A 465 -8.38 -2.57 -36.15
N ALA A 466 -8.78 -1.30 -36.08
CA ALA A 466 -7.88 -0.18 -36.35
C ALA A 466 -7.25 0.27 -35.01
N THR A 467 -5.93 0.44 -34.96
CA THR A 467 -5.25 0.81 -33.72
C THR A 467 -4.24 1.92 -33.88
N THR A 468 -4.15 2.76 -32.88
CA THR A 468 -3.07 3.74 -32.66
C THR A 468 -3.00 4.10 -31.17
N GLU A 469 -1.83 4.39 -30.66
CA GLU A 469 -1.68 4.84 -29.27
C GLU A 469 -2.18 6.28 -29.03
N GLY A 470 -2.49 7.02 -30.12
CA GLY A 470 -3.03 8.37 -30.01
C GLY A 470 -2.05 9.40 -29.45
N VAL A 471 -0.77 9.10 -29.45
CA VAL A 471 0.30 9.97 -28.93
C VAL A 471 1.06 10.65 -30.06
N ASP A 472 1.52 11.85 -29.80
CA ASP A 472 2.30 12.60 -30.80
C ASP A 472 3.67 12.00 -31.01
N ARG A 473 4.10 11.93 -32.28
CA ARG A 473 5.47 11.65 -32.66
C ARG A 473 6.17 12.95 -33.03
N ILE A 474 7.26 13.24 -32.33
CA ILE A 474 8.00 14.51 -32.51
C ILE A 474 9.42 14.28 -32.95
N THR A 475 10.03 15.37 -33.47
CA THR A 475 11.48 15.52 -33.56
C THR A 475 11.92 16.70 -32.70
N LEU A 476 13.15 16.62 -32.22
CA LEU A 476 13.79 17.66 -31.41
C LEU A 476 15.07 18.08 -32.13
N ARG A 477 15.04 19.30 -32.67
CA ARG A 477 16.19 19.86 -33.45
C ARG A 477 16.85 20.95 -32.60
N ASP A 478 18.12 20.77 -32.29
CA ASP A 478 18.91 21.76 -31.59
C ASP A 478 18.85 23.10 -32.33
N ALA A 479 18.36 24.12 -31.68
CA ALA A 479 18.12 25.44 -32.28
C ALA A 479 19.41 26.17 -32.68
N GLU A 480 20.56 25.85 -32.06
CA GLU A 480 21.86 26.47 -32.39
C GLU A 480 22.54 25.76 -33.56
N THR A 481 22.63 24.42 -33.53
CA THR A 481 23.37 23.66 -34.54
C THR A 481 22.51 23.23 -35.72
N GLY A 482 21.19 23.21 -35.55
CA GLY A 482 20.21 22.72 -36.54
C GLY A 482 20.19 21.19 -36.68
N ARG A 483 20.91 20.45 -35.82
CA ARG A 483 20.95 18.98 -35.84
C ARG A 483 19.84 18.39 -35.02
N TYR A 484 19.40 17.20 -35.40
CA TYR A 484 18.36 16.49 -34.70
C TYR A 484 18.93 15.61 -33.59
N LEU A 485 18.23 15.58 -32.44
CA LEU A 485 18.48 14.61 -31.39
C LEU A 485 18.06 13.21 -31.89
N ALA A 486 18.97 12.27 -31.83
CA ALA A 486 18.77 10.91 -32.34
C ALA A 486 19.34 9.87 -31.35
N GLY A 487 18.74 8.69 -31.36
CA GLY A 487 19.17 7.53 -30.58
C GLY A 487 19.65 6.36 -31.43
N GLY A 488 19.98 5.24 -30.82
CA GLY A 488 20.36 4.02 -31.51
C GLY A 488 19.20 3.34 -32.23
N ALA A 489 19.42 2.82 -33.45
CA ALA A 489 18.39 2.09 -34.20
C ALA A 489 18.34 0.57 -33.89
N GLY A 490 19.36 0.04 -33.21
CA GLY A 490 19.42 -1.39 -32.89
C GLY A 490 18.57 -1.77 -31.66
N SER A 491 18.27 -3.06 -31.51
CA SER A 491 17.51 -3.56 -30.35
C SER A 491 18.18 -3.31 -28.99
N ALA A 492 19.51 -3.11 -28.98
CA ALA A 492 20.22 -2.73 -27.76
C ALA A 492 20.10 -1.23 -27.44
N GLY A 493 19.51 -0.42 -28.35
CA GLY A 493 19.50 1.02 -28.22
C GLY A 493 20.88 1.67 -28.41
N GLY A 494 20.98 2.90 -27.94
CA GLY A 494 22.24 3.65 -27.97
C GLY A 494 22.13 5.03 -27.33
N PRO A 495 23.25 5.70 -27.08
CA PRO A 495 23.23 7.02 -26.46
C PRO A 495 22.51 8.04 -27.37
N LEU A 496 21.80 8.96 -26.74
CA LEU A 496 21.18 10.08 -27.44
C LEU A 496 22.19 11.18 -27.71
N ALA A 497 22.20 11.66 -28.97
CA ALA A 497 23.04 12.77 -29.37
C ALA A 497 22.37 13.64 -30.44
N ALA A 498 22.59 14.95 -30.39
CA ALA A 498 22.14 15.92 -31.41
C ALA A 498 23.12 15.94 -32.58
N THR A 499 23.18 14.88 -33.36
CA THR A 499 24.17 14.70 -34.44
C THR A 499 23.52 14.35 -35.78
N ALA A 500 22.24 14.06 -35.87
CA ALA A 500 21.59 13.67 -37.09
C ALA A 500 21.29 14.88 -38.00
N ASP A 501 21.53 14.71 -39.34
CA ASP A 501 21.27 15.76 -40.31
C ASP A 501 19.81 15.74 -40.86
N SER A 502 19.05 14.68 -40.57
CA SER A 502 17.69 14.48 -41.08
C SER A 502 16.77 13.95 -39.97
N PRO A 503 15.46 14.21 -40.02
CA PRO A 503 14.47 13.72 -39.09
C PRO A 503 14.01 12.28 -39.44
N ASP A 504 14.96 11.36 -39.66
CA ASP A 504 14.64 9.96 -39.88
C ASP A 504 14.14 9.28 -38.56
N THR A 505 13.77 8.00 -38.64
CA THR A 505 13.17 7.31 -37.50
C THR A 505 14.05 7.30 -36.24
N THR A 506 15.40 7.42 -36.38
CA THR A 506 16.29 7.51 -35.21
C THR A 506 16.15 8.81 -34.44
N ALA A 507 15.66 9.86 -35.10
CA ALA A 507 15.43 11.18 -34.54
C ALA A 507 13.95 11.46 -34.20
N GLN A 508 13.11 10.44 -34.22
CA GLN A 508 11.69 10.55 -33.92
C GLN A 508 11.36 9.87 -32.59
N PHE A 509 10.52 10.52 -31.78
CA PHE A 509 10.13 10.04 -30.46
C PHE A 509 8.62 10.17 -30.27
N ASP A 510 7.98 9.10 -29.83
CA ASP A 510 6.60 9.10 -29.33
C ASP A 510 6.58 9.70 -27.91
N VAL A 511 5.64 10.60 -27.64
CA VAL A 511 5.53 11.35 -26.39
C VAL A 511 4.29 10.88 -25.62
N PHE A 512 4.47 10.20 -24.51
CA PHE A 512 3.37 9.76 -23.65
C PHE A 512 3.19 10.73 -22.49
N ASP A 513 2.03 11.32 -22.37
CA ASP A 513 1.62 12.17 -21.24
C ASP A 513 1.01 11.31 -20.12
N TRP A 514 1.65 11.33 -18.95
CA TRP A 514 1.20 10.59 -17.77
C TRP A 514 0.59 11.48 -16.69
N GLY A 515 0.37 12.76 -16.99
CA GLY A 515 -0.16 13.73 -16.04
C GLY A 515 0.94 14.45 -15.24
N GLU A 516 0.54 15.42 -14.45
CA GLU A 516 1.43 16.24 -13.61
C GLU A 516 2.59 16.91 -14.39
N GLY A 517 2.42 17.04 -15.72
CA GLY A 517 3.42 17.58 -16.64
C GLY A 517 4.60 16.64 -16.91
N VAL A 518 4.48 15.36 -16.58
CA VAL A 518 5.50 14.34 -16.78
C VAL A 518 5.23 13.55 -18.06
N VAL A 519 6.26 13.39 -18.88
CA VAL A 519 6.20 12.59 -20.10
C VAL A 519 7.31 11.54 -20.16
N THR A 520 7.07 10.49 -20.94
CA THR A 520 8.09 9.56 -21.40
C THR A 520 8.29 9.69 -22.89
N LEU A 521 9.53 9.45 -23.35
CA LEU A 521 9.92 9.48 -24.75
C LEU A 521 10.25 8.06 -25.20
N ARG A 522 9.57 7.56 -26.23
CA ARG A 522 9.87 6.26 -26.84
C ARG A 522 10.41 6.46 -28.25
N SER A 523 11.58 5.90 -28.52
CA SER A 523 12.23 6.00 -29.83
C SER A 523 11.45 5.24 -30.92
N ALA A 524 11.09 5.91 -31.98
CA ALA A 524 10.43 5.29 -33.14
C ALA A 524 11.33 4.28 -33.87
N ALA A 525 12.65 4.33 -33.69
CA ALA A 525 13.59 3.46 -34.37
C ALA A 525 13.63 2.03 -33.82
N ASN A 526 13.43 1.86 -32.52
CA ASN A 526 13.54 0.55 -31.85
C ASN A 526 12.43 0.25 -30.85
N GLY A 527 11.48 1.16 -30.67
CA GLY A 527 10.36 1.00 -29.73
C GLY A 527 10.74 1.13 -28.24
N LYS A 528 11.99 1.53 -27.93
CA LYS A 528 12.47 1.59 -26.55
C LYS A 528 12.35 2.97 -25.95
N THR A 529 12.10 2.99 -24.64
CA THR A 529 12.01 4.22 -23.85
C THR A 529 13.38 4.82 -23.60
N VAL A 530 13.43 6.15 -23.69
CA VAL A 530 14.61 6.94 -23.38
C VAL A 530 14.76 7.07 -21.87
N GLY A 531 15.94 6.81 -21.35
CA GLY A 531 16.25 6.94 -19.94
C GLY A 531 17.66 7.44 -19.66
N PHE A 532 17.89 7.88 -18.43
CA PHE A 532 19.21 8.21 -17.90
C PHE A 532 19.87 6.97 -17.30
N ASN A 533 21.08 6.62 -17.78
CA ASN A 533 21.81 5.41 -17.35
C ASN A 533 23.11 5.71 -16.58
N TRP A 534 23.17 6.82 -15.87
CA TRP A 534 24.33 7.33 -15.10
C TRP A 534 25.52 7.77 -15.93
N SER A 535 25.59 7.44 -17.22
CA SER A 535 26.60 7.89 -18.15
C SER A 535 26.07 8.84 -19.23
N GLY A 536 24.77 9.05 -19.30
CA GLY A 536 24.05 9.88 -20.25
C GLY A 536 22.63 9.37 -20.49
N PHE A 537 22.01 9.84 -21.55
CA PHE A 537 20.69 9.40 -22.00
C PHE A 537 20.78 8.39 -23.11
N ALA A 538 19.99 7.33 -23.07
CA ALA A 538 19.95 6.28 -24.09
C ALA A 538 18.52 5.79 -24.31
N ASN A 539 18.21 5.27 -25.51
CA ASN A 539 16.93 4.62 -25.83
C ASN A 539 17.09 3.09 -25.73
N ASP A 540 17.29 2.59 -24.51
CA ASP A 540 17.64 1.20 -24.21
C ASP A 540 16.68 0.48 -23.24
N GLN A 541 15.66 1.16 -22.73
CA GLN A 541 14.72 0.59 -21.76
C GLN A 541 13.44 0.07 -22.43
N GLU A 542 12.96 -1.10 -22.00
CA GLU A 542 11.70 -1.68 -22.54
C GLU A 542 10.48 -0.85 -22.10
N GLN A 543 10.46 -0.45 -20.85
CA GLN A 543 9.42 0.40 -20.23
C GLN A 543 10.04 1.30 -19.18
N PRO A 544 9.34 2.34 -18.70
CA PRO A 544 9.70 3.03 -17.46
C PRO A 544 9.78 2.02 -16.32
N ASN A 545 10.86 2.06 -15.54
CA ASN A 545 11.10 1.11 -14.47
C ASN A 545 12.10 1.64 -13.42
N GLY A 546 12.28 0.86 -12.36
CA GLY A 546 13.26 1.08 -11.33
C GLY A 546 12.82 2.10 -10.29
N TRP A 547 13.55 2.11 -9.17
CA TRP A 547 13.24 2.90 -7.99
C TRP A 547 13.02 4.39 -8.25
N TYR A 548 13.84 4.97 -9.11
CA TYR A 548 13.82 6.41 -9.38
C TYR A 548 13.19 6.79 -10.72
N VAL A 549 12.74 5.83 -11.50
CA VAL A 549 12.11 5.99 -12.81
C VAL A 549 12.91 6.98 -13.70
N GLN A 550 14.06 6.54 -14.15
CA GLN A 550 15.03 7.34 -14.90
C GLN A 550 14.59 7.72 -16.32
N GLN A 551 13.34 7.41 -16.68
CA GLN A 551 12.75 7.64 -18.02
C GLN A 551 11.79 8.85 -18.04
N LEU A 552 11.76 9.65 -16.98
CA LEU A 552 10.83 10.78 -16.85
C LEU A 552 11.44 12.09 -17.35
N PHE A 553 10.63 12.83 -18.11
CA PHE A 553 10.98 14.14 -18.64
C PHE A 553 9.82 15.12 -18.45
N ARG A 554 10.16 16.42 -18.49
CA ARG A 554 9.24 17.52 -18.72
C ARG A 554 9.70 18.24 -19.99
N ILE A 555 8.76 18.54 -20.88
CA ILE A 555 9.00 19.37 -22.08
C ILE A 555 8.43 20.74 -21.75
N GLU A 556 9.30 21.73 -21.55
CA GLU A 556 8.90 23.07 -21.15
C GLU A 556 9.02 24.03 -22.34
N GLU A 557 7.94 24.76 -22.65
CA GLU A 557 7.90 25.70 -23.74
C GLU A 557 8.61 27.04 -23.37
N ARG A 558 9.37 27.58 -24.26
CA ARG A 558 10.01 28.89 -24.17
C ARG A 558 9.16 29.97 -24.86
N PRO A 559 9.32 31.28 -24.48
CA PRO A 559 8.58 32.35 -25.12
C PRO A 559 8.82 32.52 -26.61
N ASP A 560 9.93 31.99 -27.14
CA ASP A 560 10.31 32.01 -28.57
C ASP A 560 9.69 30.87 -29.39
N GLY A 561 9.02 29.91 -28.74
CA GLY A 561 8.37 28.75 -29.33
C GLY A 561 9.26 27.51 -29.40
N ASP A 562 10.54 27.61 -29.02
CA ASP A 562 11.38 26.44 -28.80
C ASP A 562 11.02 25.76 -27.45
N VAL A 563 11.50 24.54 -27.25
CA VAL A 563 11.31 23.79 -26.01
C VAL A 563 12.65 23.45 -25.36
N VAL A 564 12.63 23.22 -24.06
CA VAL A 564 13.75 22.65 -23.32
C VAL A 564 13.31 21.37 -22.66
N LEU A 565 14.25 20.45 -22.47
CA LEU A 565 14.03 19.21 -21.76
C LEU A 565 14.52 19.34 -20.31
N ARG A 566 13.62 19.04 -19.37
CA ARG A 566 13.97 18.87 -17.96
C ARG A 566 13.86 17.38 -17.62
N TYR A 567 14.88 16.85 -17.00
CA TYR A 567 14.85 15.49 -16.45
C TYR A 567 14.03 15.47 -15.17
N ALA A 568 13.10 14.55 -15.07
CA ALA A 568 12.18 14.43 -13.95
C ALA A 568 12.36 13.13 -13.13
N GLY A 569 13.21 12.22 -13.59
CA GLY A 569 13.65 11.12 -12.76
C GLY A 569 14.37 11.65 -11.52
N TYR A 570 14.15 11.03 -10.36
CA TYR A 570 14.66 11.50 -9.05
C TYR A 570 14.12 12.85 -8.56
N ASP A 571 13.02 13.36 -9.08
CA ASP A 571 12.44 14.62 -8.58
C ASP A 571 12.20 14.59 -7.05
N SER A 572 11.93 13.42 -6.49
CA SER A 572 11.81 13.20 -5.02
C SER A 572 13.15 13.17 -4.27
N ALA A 573 14.28 13.07 -4.96
CA ALA A 573 15.60 12.90 -4.38
C ALA A 573 16.58 14.06 -4.65
N GLU A 574 16.08 15.19 -5.13
CA GLU A 574 16.88 16.37 -5.51
C GLU A 574 17.85 16.85 -4.41
N SER A 575 17.56 16.58 -3.14
CA SER A 575 18.34 17.08 -2.01
C SER A 575 19.65 16.32 -1.74
N TRP A 576 19.81 15.08 -2.23
CA TRP A 576 20.96 14.25 -1.89
C TRP A 576 22.02 14.12 -2.99
N SER A 577 21.67 14.39 -4.24
CA SER A 577 22.65 14.29 -5.33
C SER A 577 23.03 15.64 -5.94
N PRO A 578 24.27 16.11 -5.80
CA PRO A 578 24.76 17.31 -6.48
C PRO A 578 24.63 17.24 -8.01
N SER A 579 24.58 16.05 -8.58
CA SER A 579 24.41 15.82 -10.03
C SER A 579 23.04 16.29 -10.53
N PHE A 580 22.02 16.24 -9.67
CA PHE A 580 20.66 16.66 -9.98
C PHE A 580 20.37 18.15 -9.69
N ALA A 581 21.35 18.89 -9.16
CA ALA A 581 21.26 20.35 -9.09
C ALA A 581 21.21 21.02 -10.48
N THR A 582 21.39 20.26 -11.57
CA THR A 582 21.33 20.70 -12.97
C THR A 582 20.37 19.83 -13.77
N PRO A 583 19.04 19.87 -13.50
CA PRO A 583 18.09 18.94 -14.10
C PRO A 583 17.79 19.18 -15.57
N TYR A 584 18.17 20.33 -16.10
CA TYR A 584 17.95 20.64 -17.52
C TYR A 584 19.02 20.06 -18.40
N LEU A 585 18.61 19.60 -19.58
CA LEU A 585 19.46 18.94 -20.55
C LEU A 585 20.20 19.93 -21.41
N VAL A 586 21.45 19.58 -21.69
CA VAL A 586 22.33 20.32 -22.62
C VAL A 586 22.92 19.36 -23.64
N VAL A 587 23.18 19.88 -24.83
CA VAL A 587 23.98 19.19 -25.86
C VAL A 587 25.43 19.59 -25.68
N ALA A 588 26.29 18.62 -25.40
CA ALA A 588 27.73 18.85 -25.25
C ALA A 588 28.42 19.06 -26.59
N ASP A 589 29.70 19.49 -26.58
CA ASP A 589 30.50 19.76 -27.81
C ASP A 589 30.59 18.54 -28.75
N ASP A 590 30.50 17.32 -28.22
CA ASP A 590 30.49 16.07 -29.00
C ASP A 590 29.10 15.67 -29.49
N GLY A 591 28.10 16.47 -29.19
CA GLY A 591 26.72 16.25 -29.54
C GLY A 591 25.94 15.40 -28.53
N SER A 592 26.55 14.81 -27.50
CA SER A 592 25.88 13.98 -26.51
C SER A 592 24.92 14.78 -25.67
N LEU A 593 23.75 14.16 -25.33
CA LEU A 593 22.75 14.73 -24.42
C LEU A 593 23.14 14.46 -22.97
N GLN A 594 23.23 15.50 -22.16
CA GLN A 594 23.69 15.42 -20.77
C GLN A 594 22.88 16.31 -19.84
N LEU A 595 22.89 16.00 -18.54
CA LEU A 595 22.46 16.93 -17.48
C LEU A 595 23.52 18.05 -17.37
N GLY A 596 23.13 19.34 -17.42
CA GLY A 596 24.13 20.39 -17.46
C GLY A 596 23.67 21.78 -17.10
N ALA A 597 22.36 22.07 -17.06
CA ALA A 597 21.87 23.41 -16.79
C ALA A 597 20.96 23.41 -15.53
N ARG A 598 20.98 24.52 -14.79
CA ARG A 598 20.18 24.72 -13.59
C ARG A 598 18.81 25.32 -13.89
N THR A 599 18.72 26.05 -14.99
CA THR A 599 17.51 26.79 -15.40
C THR A 599 17.20 26.52 -16.85
N ALA A 600 15.96 26.73 -17.25
CA ALA A 600 15.50 26.64 -18.62
C ALA A 600 16.28 27.56 -19.59
N ASP A 601 16.71 28.74 -19.08
CA ASP A 601 17.50 29.71 -19.91
C ASP A 601 18.91 29.20 -20.25
N GLU A 602 19.47 28.32 -19.41
CA GLU A 602 20.82 27.75 -19.60
C GLU A 602 20.80 26.44 -20.41
N ALA A 603 19.63 25.84 -20.57
CA ALA A 603 19.40 24.57 -21.25
C ALA A 603 19.56 24.71 -22.78
N THR A 604 19.86 23.61 -23.46
CA THR A 604 19.78 23.58 -24.91
C THR A 604 18.32 23.73 -25.35
N ALA A 605 18.09 24.71 -26.21
CA ALA A 605 16.79 24.92 -26.83
C ALA A 605 16.64 23.99 -28.04
N PHE A 606 15.48 23.37 -28.16
CA PHE A 606 15.11 22.53 -29.28
C PHE A 606 13.89 23.08 -30.00
N THR A 607 13.95 23.15 -31.34
CA THR A 607 12.74 23.29 -32.14
C THR A 607 12.03 21.94 -32.14
N ARG A 608 10.78 21.89 -31.67
CA ARG A 608 9.91 20.72 -31.69
C ARG A 608 9.02 20.73 -32.91
N ASP A 609 9.15 19.74 -33.77
CA ASP A 609 8.23 19.52 -34.90
C ASP A 609 7.40 18.26 -34.63
N VAL A 610 6.07 18.35 -34.77
CA VAL A 610 5.16 17.19 -34.73
C VAL A 610 5.18 16.53 -36.11
N VAL A 611 5.67 15.30 -36.15
CA VAL A 611 5.77 14.49 -37.39
C VAL A 611 4.51 13.69 -37.60
N VAL A 612 3.92 13.23 -36.49
CA VAL A 612 2.62 12.52 -36.45
C VAL A 612 1.79 13.16 -35.35
N ASP A 613 0.61 13.64 -35.72
CA ASP A 613 -0.43 14.07 -34.78
C ASP A 613 -1.20 12.81 -34.35
N GLY A 614 -0.91 12.33 -33.13
CA GLY A 614 -1.49 11.09 -32.63
C GLY A 614 -3.00 11.20 -32.42
N THR A 615 -3.48 12.34 -31.94
CA THR A 615 -4.91 12.58 -31.75
C THR A 615 -5.64 12.57 -33.10
N ALA A 616 -5.07 13.21 -34.14
CA ALA A 616 -5.68 13.18 -35.46
C ALA A 616 -5.74 11.78 -36.07
N GLN A 617 -4.70 10.93 -35.81
CA GLN A 617 -4.75 9.52 -36.23
C GLN A 617 -5.86 8.75 -35.52
N ALA A 618 -6.02 8.93 -34.21
CA ALA A 618 -7.04 8.28 -33.42
C ALA A 618 -8.46 8.71 -33.85
N VAL A 619 -8.65 9.99 -34.15
CA VAL A 619 -9.88 10.54 -34.70
C VAL A 619 -10.22 9.89 -36.05
N ALA A 620 -9.23 9.82 -36.96
CA ALA A 620 -9.45 9.20 -38.26
C ALA A 620 -9.81 7.71 -38.16
N ALA A 621 -9.18 6.95 -37.26
CA ALA A 621 -9.53 5.56 -37.01
C ALA A 621 -10.95 5.43 -36.43
N ALA A 622 -11.34 6.33 -35.55
CA ALA A 622 -12.67 6.34 -34.92
C ALA A 622 -13.77 6.75 -35.87
N GLU A 623 -13.51 7.66 -36.82
CA GLU A 623 -14.50 8.08 -37.86
C GLU A 623 -14.91 6.95 -38.81
N GLU A 624 -14.01 6.00 -39.07
CA GLU A 624 -14.26 4.88 -39.97
C GLU A 624 -14.87 3.66 -39.25
N ALA A 625 -14.76 3.58 -37.91
CA ALA A 625 -15.17 2.45 -37.09
C ALA A 625 -16.63 2.55 -36.59
N ASP A 626 -17.29 1.40 -36.41
CA ASP A 626 -18.62 1.29 -35.82
C ASP A 626 -18.63 1.65 -34.31
N ALA A 627 -17.51 1.39 -33.63
CA ALA A 627 -17.27 1.75 -32.23
C ALA A 627 -15.80 2.10 -31.97
N ALA A 628 -15.56 2.95 -30.98
CA ALA A 628 -14.20 3.30 -30.56
C ALA A 628 -13.98 2.91 -29.08
N VAL A 629 -12.96 2.13 -28.82
CA VAL A 629 -12.49 1.76 -27.48
C VAL A 629 -11.23 2.58 -27.18
N VAL A 630 -11.33 3.52 -26.24
CA VAL A 630 -10.21 4.39 -25.86
C VAL A 630 -9.65 3.92 -24.55
N VAL A 631 -8.43 3.35 -24.58
CA VAL A 631 -7.74 2.79 -23.40
C VAL A 631 -6.77 3.82 -22.85
N VAL A 632 -7.13 4.37 -21.69
CA VAL A 632 -6.39 5.43 -20.99
C VAL A 632 -6.21 5.07 -19.52
N GLY A 633 -5.36 5.80 -18.81
CA GLY A 633 -5.17 5.58 -17.37
C GLY A 633 -3.77 5.91 -16.89
N THR A 634 -3.32 5.12 -15.90
CA THR A 634 -2.04 5.32 -15.22
C THR A 634 -0.97 4.34 -15.69
N MET A 635 0.28 4.71 -15.48
CA MET A 635 1.44 3.84 -15.65
C MET A 635 2.01 3.49 -14.27
N PRO A 636 2.17 2.20 -13.92
CA PRO A 636 2.47 1.76 -12.55
C PRO A 636 3.68 2.46 -11.89
N PHE A 637 4.77 2.64 -12.60
CA PHE A 637 5.96 3.28 -12.03
C PHE A 637 5.90 4.81 -11.98
N ILE A 638 4.92 5.44 -12.62
CA ILE A 638 4.89 6.90 -12.79
C ILE A 638 3.84 7.56 -11.89
N ASN A 639 2.62 7.08 -11.93
CA ASN A 639 1.48 7.73 -11.30
C ASN A 639 1.24 7.30 -9.84
N GLY A 640 2.24 6.86 -9.18
CA GLY A 640 2.28 6.33 -7.82
C GLY A 640 3.16 5.10 -7.79
N ARG A 641 3.96 4.97 -6.78
CA ARG A 641 4.84 3.83 -6.52
C ARG A 641 5.42 3.92 -5.12
N GLU A 642 6.11 2.90 -4.71
CA GLU A 642 6.95 2.98 -3.51
C GLU A 642 7.94 4.16 -3.61
N ALA A 643 8.07 4.89 -2.51
CA ALA A 643 8.81 6.15 -2.36
C ALA A 643 8.27 7.36 -3.16
N HIS A 644 7.04 7.30 -3.70
CA HIS A 644 6.47 8.42 -4.42
C HIS A 644 4.94 8.49 -4.31
N ASP A 645 4.44 9.41 -3.50
CA ASP A 645 3.01 9.73 -3.41
C ASP A 645 2.55 10.55 -4.61
N ARG A 646 1.26 10.41 -4.94
CA ARG A 646 0.60 11.22 -5.96
C ARG A 646 0.27 12.61 -5.40
N THR A 647 0.37 13.62 -6.25
CA THR A 647 -0.01 15.00 -5.89
C THR A 647 -1.42 15.35 -6.34
N GLY A 648 -1.99 14.60 -7.28
CA GLY A 648 -3.33 14.80 -7.83
C GLY A 648 -4.01 13.49 -8.20
N LEU A 649 -5.30 13.58 -8.56
CA LEU A 649 -6.12 12.43 -8.98
C LEU A 649 -6.54 12.52 -10.44
N ASP A 650 -6.18 13.58 -11.13
CA ASP A 650 -6.67 13.86 -12.49
C ASP A 650 -6.10 12.86 -13.51
N LEU A 651 -6.94 12.44 -14.45
CA LEU A 651 -6.47 11.81 -15.67
C LEU A 651 -5.56 12.78 -16.41
N ALA A 652 -4.48 12.29 -17.04
CA ALA A 652 -3.57 13.13 -17.80
C ALA A 652 -4.32 13.97 -18.85
N ALA A 653 -4.01 15.27 -18.93
CA ALA A 653 -4.74 16.21 -19.78
C ALA A 653 -4.71 15.82 -21.26
N GLY A 654 -3.59 15.27 -21.76
CA GLY A 654 -3.48 14.75 -23.12
C GLY A 654 -4.39 13.55 -23.35
N GLN A 655 -4.52 12.67 -22.38
CA GLN A 655 -5.41 11.51 -22.46
C GLN A 655 -6.90 11.94 -22.41
N GLU A 656 -7.25 12.90 -21.57
CA GLU A 656 -8.61 13.47 -21.55
C GLU A 656 -8.96 14.14 -22.88
N ALA A 657 -8.03 14.90 -23.45
CA ALA A 657 -8.21 15.54 -24.76
C ALA A 657 -8.41 14.51 -25.89
N LEU A 658 -7.64 13.42 -25.88
CA LEU A 658 -7.79 12.30 -26.81
C LEU A 658 -9.19 11.70 -26.73
N VAL A 659 -9.65 11.36 -25.51
CA VAL A 659 -11.01 10.80 -25.31
C VAL A 659 -12.08 11.75 -25.86
N ARG A 660 -11.97 13.05 -25.58
CA ARG A 660 -12.93 14.06 -26.08
C ARG A 660 -12.94 14.13 -27.62
N ALA A 661 -11.77 14.14 -28.25
CA ALA A 661 -11.65 14.19 -29.70
C ALA A 661 -12.23 12.93 -30.37
N VAL A 662 -11.90 11.75 -29.86
CA VAL A 662 -12.45 10.49 -30.35
C VAL A 662 -13.98 10.42 -30.14
N ARG A 663 -14.48 10.87 -28.98
CA ARG A 663 -15.91 10.92 -28.68
C ARG A 663 -16.68 11.89 -29.60
N GLU A 664 -16.08 12.99 -30.02
CA GLU A 664 -16.66 13.92 -30.99
C GLU A 664 -16.76 13.26 -32.39
N ALA A 665 -15.76 12.46 -32.76
CA ALA A 665 -15.71 11.75 -34.04
C ALA A 665 -16.64 10.54 -34.07
N ASN A 666 -16.72 9.75 -32.98
CA ASN A 666 -17.53 8.55 -32.91
C ASN A 666 -18.44 8.57 -31.65
N PRO A 667 -19.79 8.65 -31.84
CA PRO A 667 -20.72 8.63 -30.71
C PRO A 667 -20.74 7.31 -29.93
N ASN A 668 -20.23 6.21 -30.45
CA ASN A 668 -20.14 4.92 -29.77
C ASN A 668 -18.76 4.73 -29.14
N THR A 669 -18.29 5.74 -28.42
CA THR A 669 -17.00 5.70 -27.72
C THR A 669 -17.15 5.04 -26.36
N ILE A 670 -16.34 4.02 -26.10
CA ILE A 670 -16.20 3.34 -24.84
C ILE A 670 -14.83 3.72 -24.26
N VAL A 671 -14.79 4.20 -23.02
CA VAL A 671 -13.54 4.44 -22.32
C VAL A 671 -13.22 3.23 -21.44
N VAL A 672 -12.05 2.68 -21.63
CA VAL A 672 -11.44 1.71 -20.71
C VAL A 672 -10.40 2.46 -19.87
N LEU A 673 -10.72 2.63 -18.60
CA LEU A 673 -9.85 3.31 -17.65
C LEU A 673 -9.01 2.27 -16.90
N THR A 674 -7.75 2.17 -17.25
CA THR A 674 -6.79 1.25 -16.59
C THR A 674 -6.03 2.01 -15.51
N SER A 675 -6.35 1.73 -14.24
CA SER A 675 -5.75 2.46 -13.12
C SER A 675 -5.86 1.66 -11.82
N SER A 676 -4.84 1.73 -10.99
CA SER A 676 -4.85 1.16 -9.63
C SER A 676 -5.24 2.18 -8.57
N TYR A 677 -5.71 3.34 -9.01
CA TYR A 677 -6.07 4.49 -8.17
C TYR A 677 -7.41 5.05 -8.58
N PRO A 678 -8.18 5.60 -7.65
CA PRO A 678 -9.26 6.51 -7.99
C PRO A 678 -8.78 7.64 -8.90
N GLN A 679 -9.57 7.94 -9.94
CA GLN A 679 -9.27 8.99 -10.92
C GLN A 679 -10.39 10.01 -10.95
N THR A 680 -10.04 11.30 -10.97
CA THR A 680 -10.99 12.33 -11.38
C THR A 680 -10.96 12.42 -12.90
N ILE A 681 -12.06 12.04 -13.52
CA ILE A 681 -12.21 11.95 -14.99
C ILE A 681 -12.95 13.15 -15.59
N GLY A 682 -13.06 14.21 -14.79
CA GLY A 682 -13.64 15.49 -15.23
C GLY A 682 -15.01 15.33 -15.89
N GLY A 683 -15.22 16.04 -16.98
CA GLY A 683 -16.49 15.98 -17.73
C GLY A 683 -16.66 14.73 -18.61
N LEU A 684 -15.75 13.75 -18.56
CA LEU A 684 -15.90 12.50 -19.31
C LEU A 684 -17.08 11.68 -18.80
N GLN A 685 -17.31 11.69 -17.47
CA GLN A 685 -18.46 11.05 -16.84
C GLN A 685 -19.81 11.51 -17.47
N GLU A 686 -19.91 12.77 -17.85
CA GLU A 686 -21.13 13.31 -18.45
C GLU A 686 -21.22 13.07 -19.96
N SER A 687 -20.07 13.04 -20.65
CA SER A 687 -20.01 13.08 -22.12
C SER A 687 -19.86 11.74 -22.79
N VAL A 688 -19.22 10.76 -22.16
CA VAL A 688 -18.94 9.43 -22.73
C VAL A 688 -20.08 8.47 -22.40
N PRO A 689 -20.61 7.66 -23.37
CA PRO A 689 -21.72 6.77 -23.10
C PRO A 689 -21.39 5.55 -22.26
N ALA A 690 -20.15 5.02 -22.32
CA ALA A 690 -19.74 3.87 -21.53
C ALA A 690 -18.33 4.05 -20.97
N ILE A 691 -18.14 3.66 -19.71
CA ILE A 691 -16.86 3.69 -19.00
C ILE A 691 -16.71 2.36 -18.26
N LEU A 692 -15.65 1.64 -18.57
CA LEU A 692 -15.25 0.41 -17.91
C LEU A 692 -13.91 0.67 -17.20
N TRP A 693 -13.83 0.38 -15.92
CA TRP A 693 -12.58 0.43 -15.16
C TRP A 693 -11.98 -0.96 -15.02
N THR A 694 -10.67 -1.03 -15.12
CA THR A 694 -9.85 -2.18 -14.75
C THR A 694 -8.56 -1.71 -14.13
N THR A 695 -7.95 -2.52 -13.29
CA THR A 695 -6.56 -2.32 -12.85
C THR A 695 -5.59 -2.82 -13.92
N HIS A 696 -4.28 -2.74 -13.66
CA HIS A 696 -3.32 -3.54 -14.42
C HIS A 696 -3.55 -5.02 -14.08
N ALA A 697 -4.27 -5.72 -14.96
CA ALA A 697 -4.91 -6.99 -14.65
C ALA A 697 -4.07 -8.23 -15.05
N GLY A 698 -2.75 -8.05 -15.22
CA GLY A 698 -1.85 -9.15 -15.53
C GLY A 698 -1.87 -9.58 -17.00
N GLN A 699 -1.37 -10.79 -17.26
CA GLN A 699 -1.08 -11.29 -18.61
C GLN A 699 -2.31 -11.50 -19.51
N GLU A 700 -3.50 -11.65 -18.94
CA GLU A 700 -4.76 -11.94 -19.65
C GLU A 700 -5.68 -10.70 -19.80
N THR A 701 -5.18 -9.51 -19.52
CA THR A 701 -5.97 -8.26 -19.55
C THR A 701 -6.81 -8.09 -20.81
N GLY A 702 -6.22 -8.30 -21.98
CA GLY A 702 -6.93 -8.10 -23.25
C GLY A 702 -8.03 -9.12 -23.52
N ASN A 703 -7.80 -10.40 -23.17
CA ASN A 703 -8.84 -11.42 -23.27
C ASN A 703 -10.01 -11.13 -22.32
N ALA A 704 -9.70 -10.80 -21.07
CA ALA A 704 -10.68 -10.45 -20.06
C ALA A 704 -11.51 -9.21 -20.48
N LEU A 705 -10.84 -8.22 -21.05
CA LEU A 705 -11.52 -7.02 -21.59
C LEU A 705 -12.46 -7.37 -22.75
N ALA A 706 -12.02 -8.20 -23.68
CA ALA A 706 -12.85 -8.63 -24.80
C ALA A 706 -14.07 -9.41 -24.32
N ASP A 707 -13.93 -10.31 -23.33
CA ASP A 707 -15.07 -11.06 -22.77
C ASP A 707 -16.15 -10.11 -22.23
N THR A 708 -15.75 -9.05 -21.54
CA THR A 708 -16.68 -8.05 -21.02
C THR A 708 -17.25 -7.18 -22.14
N LEU A 709 -16.41 -6.59 -23.00
CA LEU A 709 -16.88 -5.70 -24.05
C LEU A 709 -17.90 -6.34 -25.00
N PHE A 710 -17.78 -7.63 -25.27
CA PHE A 710 -18.66 -8.36 -26.17
C PHE A 710 -19.74 -9.19 -25.46
N GLY A 711 -19.85 -9.09 -24.14
CA GLY A 711 -20.91 -9.70 -23.35
C GLY A 711 -20.79 -11.23 -23.19
N ASP A 712 -19.59 -11.79 -23.37
CA ASP A 712 -19.32 -13.18 -22.99
C ASP A 712 -19.27 -13.32 -21.46
N ALA A 713 -18.96 -12.20 -20.74
CA ALA A 713 -19.04 -12.06 -19.30
C ALA A 713 -19.85 -10.80 -18.91
N ASP A 714 -20.63 -10.89 -17.84
CA ASP A 714 -21.27 -9.75 -17.19
C ASP A 714 -20.26 -9.04 -16.28
N PRO A 715 -20.07 -7.71 -16.36
CA PRO A 715 -19.20 -6.98 -15.45
C PRO A 715 -19.84 -6.94 -14.06
N ALA A 716 -19.24 -7.69 -13.13
CA ALA A 716 -19.76 -7.85 -11.79
C ALA A 716 -18.81 -7.34 -10.70
N GLY A 717 -17.65 -6.82 -11.07
CA GLY A 717 -16.71 -6.17 -10.15
C GLY A 717 -17.32 -4.95 -9.48
N ARG A 718 -16.83 -4.62 -8.29
CA ARG A 718 -17.25 -3.44 -7.51
C ARG A 718 -16.03 -2.68 -7.02
N LEU A 719 -16.13 -1.34 -6.99
CA LEU A 719 -15.08 -0.49 -6.47
C LEU A 719 -14.82 -0.78 -4.99
N THR A 720 -13.55 -0.81 -4.63
CA THR A 720 -13.08 -1.08 -3.27
C THR A 720 -12.73 0.19 -2.50
N GLN A 721 -12.87 1.33 -3.16
CA GLN A 721 -12.59 2.66 -2.64
C GLN A 721 -13.68 3.64 -3.08
N THR A 722 -13.88 4.66 -2.27
CA THR A 722 -14.64 5.85 -2.66
C THR A 722 -13.82 6.67 -3.67
N TRP A 723 -14.42 7.03 -4.79
CA TRP A 723 -13.81 7.91 -5.78
C TRP A 723 -14.29 9.35 -5.54
N PRO A 724 -13.46 10.26 -5.07
CA PRO A 724 -13.83 11.67 -4.87
C PRO A 724 -14.03 12.37 -6.21
N ARG A 725 -14.76 13.46 -6.22
CA ARG A 725 -14.93 14.31 -7.42
C ARG A 725 -13.73 15.20 -7.66
N SER A 726 -13.01 15.53 -6.59
CA SER A 726 -11.86 16.41 -6.60
C SER A 726 -10.89 16.00 -5.50
N VAL A 727 -9.62 16.33 -5.67
CA VAL A 727 -8.63 16.23 -4.60
C VAL A 727 -8.99 17.13 -3.40
N ASP A 728 -9.78 18.17 -3.62
CA ASP A 728 -10.26 19.08 -2.57
C ASP A 728 -11.30 18.44 -1.63
N ASP A 729 -11.85 17.28 -1.99
CA ASP A 729 -12.75 16.48 -1.14
C ASP A 729 -11.98 15.59 -0.13
N LEU A 730 -10.66 15.55 -0.24
CA LEU A 730 -9.78 14.79 0.63
C LEU A 730 -9.25 15.68 1.78
N PRO A 731 -8.76 15.09 2.88
CA PRO A 731 -8.07 15.84 3.91
C PRO A 731 -6.90 16.66 3.37
N ASP A 732 -6.63 17.84 3.97
CA ASP A 732 -5.53 18.71 3.56
C ASP A 732 -4.17 18.00 3.55
N THR A 733 -4.01 16.95 4.36
CA THR A 733 -2.79 16.17 4.46
C THR A 733 -3.08 14.67 4.53
N MET A 734 -2.28 13.87 3.84
CA MET A 734 -2.28 12.41 3.96
C MET A 734 -1.84 11.91 5.35
N LEU A 735 -1.23 12.78 6.16
CA LEU A 735 -0.76 12.46 7.51
C LEU A 735 -1.87 12.49 8.56
N ASP A 736 -3.09 12.81 8.17
CA ASP A 736 -4.24 12.71 9.05
C ASP A 736 -4.78 11.28 9.08
N TYR A 737 -4.34 10.52 10.08
CA TYR A 737 -4.73 9.13 10.29
C TYR A 737 -5.98 8.97 11.17
N ASP A 738 -6.56 10.06 11.67
CA ASP A 738 -7.78 10.01 12.47
C ASP A 738 -9.03 9.96 11.58
N VAL A 739 -9.29 8.81 10.99
CA VAL A 739 -10.46 8.60 10.12
C VAL A 739 -11.80 8.89 10.82
N VAL A 740 -11.86 8.76 12.16
CA VAL A 740 -13.05 9.02 12.96
C VAL A 740 -13.23 10.52 13.16
N GLY A 741 -12.23 11.19 13.71
CA GLY A 741 -12.28 12.62 14.02
C GLY A 741 -12.34 13.49 12.76
N SER A 742 -11.63 13.13 11.72
CA SER A 742 -11.61 13.84 10.43
C SER A 742 -12.66 13.37 9.45
N ARG A 743 -13.51 12.40 9.82
CA ARG A 743 -14.65 11.89 9.05
C ARG A 743 -14.28 11.44 7.64
N GLN A 744 -13.27 10.58 7.55
CA GLN A 744 -12.75 10.07 6.28
C GLN A 744 -13.47 8.80 5.82
N THR A 745 -13.25 8.45 4.57
CA THR A 745 -13.79 7.29 3.86
C THR A 745 -15.32 7.21 3.85
N TYR A 746 -15.90 6.25 3.14
CA TYR A 746 -17.34 6.04 3.15
C TYR A 746 -17.92 5.73 4.55
N LEU A 747 -17.04 5.36 5.51
CA LEU A 747 -17.45 5.03 6.88
C LEU A 747 -17.99 6.25 7.61
N TYR A 748 -17.32 7.39 7.51
CA TYR A 748 -17.64 8.58 8.29
C TYR A 748 -17.99 9.81 7.45
N ASP A 749 -17.56 9.87 6.17
CA ASP A 749 -17.87 11.01 5.31
C ASP A 749 -19.35 11.00 4.90
N ASP A 750 -20.08 12.00 5.38
CA ASP A 750 -21.46 12.32 5.00
C ASP A 750 -21.60 13.72 4.39
N ALA A 751 -20.48 14.41 4.19
CA ALA A 751 -20.44 15.78 3.69
C ALA A 751 -20.29 15.86 2.16
N HIS A 752 -19.55 14.90 1.58
CA HIS A 752 -19.26 14.90 0.15
C HIS A 752 -20.08 13.86 -0.60
N ASP A 753 -20.49 14.19 -1.83
CA ASP A 753 -21.13 13.28 -2.77
C ASP A 753 -20.06 12.77 -3.74
N PRO A 754 -19.59 11.53 -3.61
CA PRO A 754 -18.46 11.05 -4.39
C PRO A 754 -18.79 10.95 -5.89
N LEU A 755 -17.77 10.86 -6.74
CA LEU A 755 -17.95 10.54 -8.15
C LEU A 755 -18.53 9.13 -8.29
N TYR A 756 -17.92 8.17 -7.56
CA TYR A 756 -18.43 6.81 -7.39
C TYR A 756 -18.27 6.38 -5.93
N PRO A 757 -19.34 5.88 -5.31
CA PRO A 757 -19.28 5.43 -3.91
C PRO A 757 -18.57 4.09 -3.78
N PHE A 758 -18.09 3.78 -2.58
CA PHE A 758 -17.59 2.46 -2.21
C PHE A 758 -18.62 1.36 -2.55
N GLY A 759 -18.15 0.26 -3.12
CA GLY A 759 -18.98 -0.88 -3.53
C GLY A 759 -19.73 -0.69 -4.84
N TYR A 760 -19.51 0.44 -5.56
CA TYR A 760 -20.21 0.75 -6.80
C TYR A 760 -19.74 -0.10 -7.98
N GLY A 761 -20.67 -0.50 -8.83
CA GLY A 761 -20.48 -1.12 -10.14
C GLY A 761 -21.81 -1.46 -10.77
N LEU A 762 -21.90 -1.37 -12.10
CA LEU A 762 -23.06 -1.73 -12.90
C LEU A 762 -22.92 -3.15 -13.44
N SER A 763 -24.01 -3.68 -14.00
CA SER A 763 -24.11 -4.96 -14.70
C SER A 763 -24.85 -4.76 -16.03
N TYR A 764 -24.74 -5.67 -16.95
CA TYR A 764 -25.55 -5.70 -18.19
C TYR A 764 -27.00 -6.12 -17.92
N THR A 765 -27.29 -6.58 -16.72
CA THR A 765 -28.64 -6.90 -16.28
C THR A 765 -29.07 -6.00 -15.11
N SER A 766 -30.22 -6.26 -14.52
CA SER A 766 -30.70 -5.50 -13.38
C SER A 766 -31.28 -6.42 -12.30
N PHE A 767 -31.04 -6.06 -11.04
CA PHE A 767 -31.43 -6.86 -9.91
C PHE A 767 -32.44 -6.13 -9.03
N ARG A 768 -33.43 -6.86 -8.53
CA ARG A 768 -34.43 -6.37 -7.58
C ARG A 768 -34.36 -7.15 -6.28
N TYR A 769 -34.23 -6.43 -5.20
CA TYR A 769 -34.20 -6.97 -3.84
C TYR A 769 -35.59 -6.99 -3.25
N SER A 770 -35.96 -8.07 -2.56
CA SER A 770 -37.25 -8.22 -1.94
C SER A 770 -37.19 -9.18 -0.77
N HIS A 771 -38.27 -9.21 0.05
CA HIS A 771 -38.43 -10.14 1.16
C HIS A 771 -37.28 -10.17 2.16
N LEU A 772 -36.66 -9.01 2.45
CA LEU A 772 -35.67 -8.90 3.52
C LEU A 772 -36.26 -9.43 4.82
N ARG A 773 -35.53 -10.31 5.46
CA ARG A 773 -35.89 -10.90 6.77
C ARG A 773 -34.68 -10.86 7.70
N VAL A 774 -34.93 -10.55 8.95
CA VAL A 774 -33.99 -10.67 10.05
C VAL A 774 -34.56 -11.77 10.97
N ALA A 775 -33.73 -12.75 11.30
CA ALA A 775 -34.16 -13.91 12.07
C ALA A 775 -34.64 -13.50 13.47
N ASP A 776 -33.85 -12.68 14.13
CA ASP A 776 -34.13 -12.24 15.50
C ASP A 776 -34.21 -10.71 15.56
N ARG A 777 -35.15 -10.18 16.36
CA ARG A 777 -35.33 -8.73 16.51
C ARG A 777 -34.50 -8.15 17.67
N SER A 778 -33.98 -8.99 18.53
CA SER A 778 -33.09 -8.65 19.64
C SER A 778 -32.05 -9.73 19.77
N VAL A 779 -30.80 -9.32 19.92
CA VAL A 779 -29.63 -10.18 20.03
C VAL A 779 -28.71 -9.66 21.14
N ALA A 780 -27.84 -10.52 21.66
CA ALA A 780 -26.87 -10.20 22.70
C ALA A 780 -25.43 -10.52 22.23
N PRO A 781 -24.39 -10.01 22.89
CA PRO A 781 -23.01 -10.42 22.65
C PRO A 781 -22.87 -11.96 22.63
N GLY A 782 -22.13 -12.48 21.67
CA GLY A 782 -21.98 -13.91 21.38
C GLY A 782 -23.04 -14.50 20.44
N ASP A 783 -24.12 -13.77 20.12
CA ASP A 783 -25.11 -14.17 19.10
C ASP A 783 -24.62 -13.78 17.69
N THR A 784 -25.38 -14.22 16.67
CA THR A 784 -25.20 -13.81 15.27
C THR A 784 -26.50 -13.23 14.72
N VAL A 785 -26.43 -12.03 14.14
CA VAL A 785 -27.54 -11.44 13.37
C VAL A 785 -27.59 -12.13 12.02
N ARG A 786 -28.70 -12.83 11.74
CA ARG A 786 -28.92 -13.50 10.45
C ARG A 786 -29.93 -12.74 9.62
N VAL A 787 -29.50 -12.39 8.42
CA VAL A 787 -30.27 -11.63 7.43
C VAL A 787 -30.45 -12.49 6.20
N SER A 788 -31.62 -12.44 5.59
CA SER A 788 -31.81 -13.03 4.26
C SER A 788 -32.63 -12.12 3.36
N VAL A 789 -32.27 -12.08 2.07
CA VAL A 789 -32.94 -11.27 1.06
C VAL A 789 -33.12 -12.07 -0.22
N ASP A 790 -34.20 -11.88 -0.94
CA ASP A 790 -34.42 -12.44 -2.27
C ASP A 790 -33.91 -11.44 -3.31
N VAL A 791 -32.94 -11.88 -4.14
CA VAL A 791 -32.41 -11.14 -5.29
C VAL A 791 -32.95 -11.75 -6.56
N THR A 792 -33.66 -10.96 -7.36
CA THR A 792 -34.25 -11.37 -8.64
C THR A 792 -33.57 -10.64 -9.77
N ASN A 793 -33.00 -11.37 -10.72
CA ASN A 793 -32.57 -10.80 -11.99
C ASN A 793 -33.81 -10.44 -12.82
N THR A 794 -33.96 -9.16 -13.10
CA THR A 794 -35.14 -8.63 -13.85
C THR A 794 -34.86 -8.32 -15.31
N GLY A 795 -33.62 -8.53 -15.75
CA GLY A 795 -33.22 -8.37 -17.14
C GLY A 795 -33.25 -9.67 -17.93
N ASP A 796 -32.68 -9.63 -19.11
CA ASP A 796 -32.79 -10.70 -20.13
C ASP A 796 -31.49 -11.55 -20.23
N VAL A 797 -30.41 -11.16 -19.51
CA VAL A 797 -29.13 -11.88 -19.48
C VAL A 797 -28.81 -12.36 -18.07
N ASP A 798 -28.08 -13.46 -17.95
CA ASP A 798 -27.55 -13.94 -16.70
C ASP A 798 -26.52 -12.93 -16.17
N GLY A 799 -26.35 -12.81 -14.86
CA GLY A 799 -25.36 -11.92 -14.27
C GLY A 799 -25.10 -12.21 -12.80
N ASP A 800 -24.00 -11.66 -12.29
CA ASP A 800 -23.63 -11.75 -10.89
C ASP A 800 -23.97 -10.45 -10.16
N GLU A 801 -24.45 -10.59 -8.95
CA GLU A 801 -24.71 -9.45 -8.05
C GLU A 801 -23.92 -9.59 -6.77
N VAL A 802 -23.28 -8.51 -6.35
CA VAL A 802 -22.61 -8.42 -5.04
C VAL A 802 -23.58 -7.79 -4.05
N VAL A 803 -24.14 -8.62 -3.20
CA VAL A 803 -25.10 -8.21 -2.16
C VAL A 803 -24.34 -7.78 -0.91
N GLN A 804 -24.43 -6.51 -0.55
CA GLN A 804 -23.64 -5.88 0.51
C GLN A 804 -24.54 -5.58 1.71
N LEU A 805 -24.11 -5.97 2.91
CA LEU A 805 -24.78 -5.69 4.18
C LEU A 805 -23.98 -4.68 4.99
N TYR A 806 -24.59 -3.53 5.21
CA TYR A 806 -24.03 -2.47 6.04
C TYR A 806 -24.82 -2.33 7.34
N THR A 807 -24.15 -1.84 8.39
CA THR A 807 -24.78 -1.50 9.66
C THR A 807 -24.55 -0.04 10.01
N HIS A 808 -25.51 0.53 10.77
CA HIS A 808 -25.39 1.82 11.43
C HIS A 808 -25.95 1.73 12.85
N GLN A 809 -25.18 2.12 13.84
CA GLN A 809 -25.62 2.19 15.23
C GLN A 809 -26.36 3.53 15.47
N ARG A 810 -27.66 3.49 15.75
CA ARG A 810 -28.49 4.69 15.85
C ARG A 810 -28.18 5.59 17.02
N THR A 811 -27.73 5.02 18.13
CA THR A 811 -27.43 5.77 19.36
C THR A 811 -26.20 5.22 20.01
N SER A 812 -25.27 6.08 20.28
CA SER A 812 -24.03 5.81 21.00
C SER A 812 -23.63 7.06 21.79
N ARG A 813 -22.76 6.87 22.76
CA ARG A 813 -22.00 7.97 23.36
C ARG A 813 -21.00 8.54 22.35
N ASP A 814 -20.38 7.66 21.59
CA ASP A 814 -19.30 7.97 20.66
C ASP A 814 -19.81 8.07 19.22
N ASP A 815 -19.16 8.86 18.39
CA ASP A 815 -19.48 8.93 16.97
C ASP A 815 -19.37 7.53 16.33
N GLN A 816 -20.37 7.19 15.52
CA GLN A 816 -20.46 5.90 14.87
C GLN A 816 -20.39 6.04 13.36
N PRO A 817 -19.85 5.04 12.63
CA PRO A 817 -19.89 5.05 11.19
C PRO A 817 -21.29 5.34 10.63
N VAL A 818 -21.36 6.18 9.62
CA VAL A 818 -22.61 6.46 8.86
C VAL A 818 -23.15 5.16 8.29
N ARG A 819 -22.25 4.30 7.85
CA ARG A 819 -22.50 2.93 7.43
C ARG A 819 -21.17 2.16 7.46
N GLN A 820 -21.21 0.90 7.81
CA GLN A 820 -20.03 0.05 7.86
C GLN A 820 -20.38 -1.31 7.27
N LEU A 821 -19.61 -1.75 6.27
CA LEU A 821 -19.73 -3.09 5.70
C LEU A 821 -19.50 -4.14 6.79
N ARG A 822 -20.33 -5.18 6.78
CA ARG A 822 -20.24 -6.27 7.76
C ARG A 822 -20.20 -7.64 7.14
N ASP A 823 -20.80 -7.75 5.95
CA ASP A 823 -20.85 -9.01 5.20
C ASP A 823 -21.24 -8.73 3.76
N PHE A 824 -20.86 -9.59 2.86
CA PHE A 824 -21.22 -9.53 1.45
C PHE A 824 -21.23 -10.93 0.85
N ASP A 825 -21.96 -11.07 -0.27
CA ASP A 825 -22.04 -12.33 -1.01
C ASP A 825 -22.18 -12.03 -2.49
N ARG A 826 -21.32 -12.62 -3.33
CA ARG A 826 -21.40 -12.56 -4.78
C ARG A 826 -22.20 -13.75 -5.28
N VAL A 827 -23.34 -13.50 -5.89
CA VAL A 827 -24.27 -14.54 -6.31
C VAL A 827 -24.59 -14.48 -7.79
N HIS A 828 -24.49 -15.63 -8.45
CA HIS A 828 -24.92 -15.78 -9.84
C HIS A 828 -26.45 -15.90 -9.92
N VAL A 829 -27.10 -15.03 -10.69
CA VAL A 829 -28.58 -15.02 -10.85
C VAL A 829 -28.93 -15.04 -12.34
N ARG A 830 -29.49 -16.16 -12.78
CA ARG A 830 -29.92 -16.30 -14.16
C ARG A 830 -31.09 -15.33 -14.51
N ALA A 831 -31.18 -14.94 -15.74
CA ALA A 831 -32.27 -14.10 -16.25
C ALA A 831 -33.65 -14.58 -15.78
N GLY A 832 -34.43 -13.71 -15.16
CA GLY A 832 -35.76 -13.99 -14.61
C GLY A 832 -35.78 -14.88 -13.36
N GLN A 833 -34.62 -15.35 -12.82
CA GLN A 833 -34.56 -16.17 -11.62
C GLN A 833 -34.43 -15.33 -10.35
N THR A 834 -34.73 -15.96 -9.24
CA THR A 834 -34.59 -15.40 -7.90
C THR A 834 -33.70 -16.33 -7.07
N VAL A 835 -32.68 -15.79 -6.44
CA VAL A 835 -31.81 -16.46 -5.48
C VAL A 835 -32.05 -15.85 -4.10
N ARG A 836 -32.01 -16.68 -3.06
CA ARG A 836 -32.04 -16.20 -1.68
C ARG A 836 -30.62 -16.13 -1.14
N VAL A 837 -30.21 -14.92 -0.78
CA VAL A 837 -28.92 -14.62 -0.19
C VAL A 837 -29.03 -14.61 1.32
N HIS A 838 -28.04 -15.15 2.01
CA HIS A 838 -27.92 -15.21 3.46
C HIS A 838 -26.67 -14.47 3.89
N LEU A 839 -26.83 -13.53 4.79
CA LEU A 839 -25.76 -12.71 5.34
C LEU A 839 -25.78 -12.81 6.85
N GLU A 840 -24.60 -12.82 7.46
CA GLU A 840 -24.42 -13.02 8.90
C GLU A 840 -23.52 -11.96 9.51
N VAL A 841 -23.91 -11.40 10.64
CA VAL A 841 -23.08 -10.47 11.40
C VAL A 841 -22.95 -10.99 12.82
N PRO A 842 -21.77 -11.46 13.23
CA PRO A 842 -21.50 -11.73 14.64
C PRO A 842 -21.75 -10.47 15.47
N VAL A 843 -22.51 -10.57 16.54
CA VAL A 843 -22.83 -9.39 17.37
C VAL A 843 -21.56 -8.76 17.94
N ASP A 844 -20.55 -9.57 18.21
CA ASP A 844 -19.26 -9.09 18.70
C ASP A 844 -18.50 -8.24 17.65
N ALA A 845 -18.83 -8.36 16.36
CA ALA A 845 -18.32 -7.48 15.32
C ALA A 845 -18.95 -6.07 15.33
N LEU A 846 -20.07 -5.89 16.07
CA LEU A 846 -20.71 -4.57 16.27
C LEU A 846 -20.07 -3.79 17.42
N ARG A 847 -18.93 -4.24 17.93
CA ARG A 847 -18.15 -3.58 18.98
C ARG A 847 -17.50 -2.30 18.45
N HIS A 848 -17.26 -1.35 19.36
CA HIS A 848 -16.40 -0.20 19.16
C HIS A 848 -15.50 0.02 20.38
N TRP A 849 -14.49 0.86 20.25
CA TRP A 849 -13.55 1.11 21.34
C TRP A 849 -14.07 2.19 22.30
N ASP A 850 -14.34 1.80 23.52
CA ASP A 850 -14.78 2.71 24.58
C ASP A 850 -13.56 3.41 25.22
N VAL A 851 -13.27 4.62 24.76
CA VAL A 851 -12.17 5.47 25.28
C VAL A 851 -12.35 5.85 26.76
N THR A 852 -13.53 5.64 27.34
CA THR A 852 -13.75 5.93 28.76
C THR A 852 -13.21 4.84 29.69
N ARG A 853 -13.10 3.61 29.18
CA ARG A 853 -12.70 2.40 29.92
C ARG A 853 -11.53 1.66 29.26
N ASP A 854 -11.05 2.18 28.14
CA ASP A 854 -9.91 1.63 27.40
C ASP A 854 -10.10 0.16 27.03
N ARG A 855 -11.24 -0.14 26.38
CA ARG A 855 -11.61 -1.50 25.98
C ARG A 855 -12.69 -1.56 24.92
N TRP A 856 -12.78 -2.69 24.25
CA TRP A 856 -13.89 -3.02 23.37
C TRP A 856 -15.22 -3.11 24.12
N VAL A 857 -16.30 -2.62 23.48
CA VAL A 857 -17.67 -2.67 23.99
C VAL A 857 -18.66 -2.97 22.85
N VAL A 858 -19.59 -3.87 23.12
CA VAL A 858 -20.82 -3.99 22.34
C VAL A 858 -21.89 -3.19 23.09
N GLU A 859 -22.24 -2.02 22.55
CA GLU A 859 -23.15 -1.09 23.20
C GLU A 859 -24.62 -1.46 22.99
N ALA A 860 -25.44 -1.24 24.02
CA ALA A 860 -26.88 -1.44 23.94
C ALA A 860 -27.55 -0.40 23.04
N SER A 861 -27.83 -0.74 21.80
CA SER A 861 -28.40 0.16 20.81
C SER A 861 -29.32 -0.55 19.82
N THR A 862 -29.99 0.19 18.98
CA THR A 862 -30.62 -0.34 17.77
C THR A 862 -29.69 -0.09 16.60
N HIS A 863 -29.41 -1.14 15.86
CA HIS A 863 -28.63 -1.07 14.64
C HIS A 863 -29.55 -1.14 13.42
N ASP A 864 -29.34 -0.24 12.47
CA ASP A 864 -29.91 -0.38 11.14
C ASP A 864 -29.13 -1.44 10.37
N LEU A 865 -29.83 -2.23 9.60
CA LEU A 865 -29.35 -3.22 8.67
C LEU A 865 -29.69 -2.73 7.27
N LEU A 866 -28.68 -2.39 6.49
CA LEU A 866 -28.80 -1.75 5.18
C LEU A 866 -28.28 -2.74 4.14
N VAL A 867 -29.16 -3.31 3.34
CA VAL A 867 -28.79 -4.26 2.27
C VAL A 867 -28.88 -3.56 0.93
N GLY A 868 -27.81 -3.61 0.15
CA GLY A 868 -27.76 -2.87 -1.12
C GLY A 868 -26.70 -3.39 -2.08
N ALA A 869 -26.53 -2.65 -3.18
CA ALA A 869 -25.54 -2.92 -4.22
C ALA A 869 -24.31 -2.00 -4.13
N SER A 870 -24.33 -1.03 -3.24
CA SER A 870 -23.19 -0.18 -2.88
C SER A 870 -23.46 0.50 -1.54
N SER A 871 -22.49 1.22 -1.02
CA SER A 871 -22.63 1.98 0.22
C SER A 871 -23.76 3.04 0.15
N THR A 872 -24.13 3.51 -1.04
CA THR A 872 -25.21 4.50 -1.24
C THR A 872 -26.48 3.92 -1.87
N ASP A 873 -26.38 2.83 -2.66
CA ASP A 873 -27.55 2.15 -3.25
C ASP A 873 -28.14 1.12 -2.30
N VAL A 874 -28.79 1.59 -1.25
CA VAL A 874 -29.47 0.76 -0.26
C VAL A 874 -30.86 0.39 -0.75
N ARG A 875 -31.06 -0.88 -1.10
CA ARG A 875 -32.30 -1.42 -1.69
C ARG A 875 -33.29 -1.98 -0.69
N ALA A 876 -32.82 -2.42 0.50
CA ALA A 876 -33.66 -2.94 1.56
C ALA A 876 -33.14 -2.53 2.94
N ARG A 877 -34.06 -2.31 3.90
CA ARG A 877 -33.70 -1.85 5.24
C ARG A 877 -34.45 -2.63 6.30
N ALA A 878 -33.77 -2.98 7.38
CA ALA A 878 -34.33 -3.55 8.58
C ALA A 878 -33.62 -2.97 9.80
N SER A 879 -33.95 -3.44 10.99
CA SER A 879 -33.20 -3.09 12.20
C SER A 879 -33.25 -4.23 13.21
N VAL A 880 -32.20 -4.30 14.03
CA VAL A 880 -32.07 -5.23 15.13
C VAL A 880 -31.70 -4.46 16.40
N ARG A 881 -32.23 -4.89 17.53
CA ARG A 881 -31.84 -4.38 18.84
C ARG A 881 -30.70 -5.24 19.40
N VAL A 882 -29.62 -4.60 19.79
CA VAL A 882 -28.51 -5.24 20.49
C VAL A 882 -28.67 -4.98 21.99
N ASP A 883 -28.78 -6.05 22.78
CA ASP A 883 -28.85 -6.01 24.23
C ASP A 883 -27.42 -6.07 24.82
N GLY A 884 -26.64 -5.05 24.53
CA GLY A 884 -25.25 -4.89 24.95
C GLY A 884 -25.11 -4.10 26.26
N GLU A 885 -23.93 -3.56 26.50
CA GLU A 885 -23.65 -2.70 27.64
C GLU A 885 -24.18 -1.28 27.44
N ARG A 886 -24.34 -0.56 28.56
CA ARG A 886 -24.44 0.91 28.52
C ARG A 886 -23.14 1.50 29.01
N ILE A 887 -22.54 2.37 28.21
CA ILE A 887 -21.35 3.09 28.60
C ILE A 887 -21.76 4.08 29.71
N PRO A 888 -21.15 4.00 30.92
CA PRO A 888 -21.45 4.94 32.00
C PRO A 888 -20.81 6.31 31.74
N ALA A 889 -21.19 7.29 32.51
CA ALA A 889 -20.45 8.55 32.59
C ALA A 889 -18.98 8.29 32.92
N ARG A 890 -18.10 9.09 32.34
CA ARG A 890 -16.64 8.94 32.48
C ARG A 890 -16.21 9.17 33.94
N ASP A 891 -15.50 8.23 34.52
CA ASP A 891 -14.99 8.30 35.90
C ASP A 891 -13.53 8.78 35.89
N LEU A 892 -13.32 10.09 35.93
CA LEU A 892 -12.01 10.69 35.98
C LEU A 892 -11.33 10.60 37.36
N THR A 893 -11.92 9.95 38.35
CA THR A 893 -11.25 9.66 39.62
C THR A 893 -10.29 8.48 39.51
N ARG A 894 -10.42 7.69 38.44
CA ARG A 894 -9.46 6.68 38.04
C ARG A 894 -8.32 7.31 37.24
N VAL A 895 -7.17 6.65 37.23
CA VAL A 895 -6.08 7.06 36.35
C VAL A 895 -6.55 6.93 34.91
N THR A 896 -6.56 8.03 34.18
CA THR A 896 -6.98 8.13 32.79
C THR A 896 -5.76 8.36 31.93
N GLN A 897 -5.58 7.55 30.88
CA GLN A 897 -4.59 7.80 29.83
C GLN A 897 -5.01 9.05 29.08
N ALA A 898 -4.09 10.00 28.89
CA ALA A 898 -4.45 11.29 28.27
C ALA A 898 -4.87 11.12 26.79
N GLN A 899 -4.37 10.10 26.10
CA GLN A 899 -4.76 9.75 24.71
C GLN A 899 -6.22 9.33 24.56
N ASN A 900 -6.91 8.95 25.65
CA ASN A 900 -8.30 8.52 25.65
C ASN A 900 -9.26 9.72 25.72
N TYR A 901 -8.97 10.76 24.96
CA TYR A 901 -9.83 11.94 24.81
C TYR A 901 -11.00 11.65 23.86
N ASP A 902 -12.02 12.48 23.90
CA ASP A 902 -13.15 12.45 22.98
C ASP A 902 -12.93 13.41 21.81
N ASP A 903 -12.28 14.58 22.08
CA ASP A 903 -11.97 15.59 21.06
C ASP A 903 -10.68 16.33 21.42
N ALA A 904 -10.00 16.91 20.43
CA ALA A 904 -8.71 17.58 20.62
C ALA A 904 -8.46 18.64 19.55
N ASP A 905 -7.66 19.67 19.90
CA ASP A 905 -7.18 20.64 18.92
C ASP A 905 -5.80 21.18 19.31
N GLY A 906 -4.92 21.26 18.29
CA GLY A 906 -3.54 21.72 18.47
C GLY A 906 -2.68 20.75 19.28
N THR A 907 -3.03 19.48 19.32
CA THR A 907 -2.28 18.43 19.99
C THR A 907 -1.80 17.37 19.00
N THR A 908 -0.88 16.54 19.44
CA THR A 908 -0.44 15.34 18.75
C THR A 908 -0.20 14.22 19.76
N LEU A 909 -0.13 12.98 19.28
CA LEU A 909 0.23 11.85 20.11
C LEU A 909 1.74 11.56 19.97
N VAL A 910 2.39 11.28 21.10
CA VAL A 910 3.82 11.01 21.18
C VAL A 910 4.09 9.87 22.17
N ASP A 911 5.23 9.25 22.06
CA ASP A 911 5.67 8.23 23.01
C ASP A 911 5.86 8.81 24.44
N THR A 912 5.42 8.06 25.45
CA THR A 912 5.69 8.40 26.86
C THR A 912 7.12 8.08 27.22
N THR A 913 7.54 6.85 26.97
CA THR A 913 8.93 6.40 27.05
C THR A 913 9.31 5.69 25.75
N LYS A 914 10.59 5.40 25.57
CA LYS A 914 11.03 4.64 24.39
C LYS A 914 10.43 3.23 24.35
N GLU A 915 10.14 2.68 25.53
CA GLU A 915 9.65 1.31 25.68
C GLU A 915 8.13 1.20 25.60
N ARG A 916 7.37 2.12 26.22
CA ARG A 916 5.92 1.98 26.36
C ARG A 916 5.19 3.30 26.55
N GLY A 917 3.90 3.26 26.24
CA GLY A 917 2.91 4.29 26.52
C GLY A 917 2.86 5.41 25.48
N THR A 918 1.71 6.07 25.41
CA THR A 918 1.43 7.19 24.53
C THR A 918 0.98 8.39 25.37
N SER A 919 1.42 9.58 24.99
CA SER A 919 1.09 10.84 25.66
C SER A 919 0.51 11.83 24.66
N VAL A 920 -0.34 12.70 25.14
CA VAL A 920 -0.78 13.90 24.40
C VAL A 920 0.27 14.99 24.53
N ALA A 921 0.70 15.58 23.43
CA ALA A 921 1.64 16.69 23.38
C ALA A 921 0.97 17.93 22.74
N ALA A 922 1.11 19.08 23.38
CA ALA A 922 0.69 20.34 22.79
C ALA A 922 1.66 20.80 21.70
N THR A 923 1.16 21.13 20.51
CA THR A 923 1.93 21.66 19.38
C THR A 923 1.92 23.21 19.34
N ARG A 924 1.09 23.83 20.18
CA ARG A 924 0.97 25.29 20.32
C ARG A 924 0.44 25.64 21.70
N ASP A 925 0.59 26.89 22.07
CA ASP A 925 -0.04 27.42 23.30
C ASP A 925 -1.57 27.46 23.15
N GLY A 926 -2.28 26.98 24.19
CA GLY A 926 -3.74 26.87 24.17
C GLY A 926 -4.29 25.64 23.43
N ALA A 927 -3.46 24.69 23.07
CA ALA A 927 -3.90 23.36 22.62
C ALA A 927 -4.75 22.68 23.71
N TRP A 928 -5.69 21.84 23.33
CA TRP A 928 -6.58 21.22 24.31
C TRP A 928 -6.99 19.79 23.92
N VAL A 929 -7.37 19.04 24.95
CA VAL A 929 -8.09 17.75 24.83
C VAL A 929 -9.33 17.78 25.68
N ALA A 930 -10.41 17.15 25.22
CA ALA A 930 -11.70 17.07 25.87
C ALA A 930 -11.98 15.67 26.38
N TYR A 931 -12.58 15.62 27.57
CA TYR A 931 -13.10 14.39 28.19
C TYR A 931 -14.57 14.63 28.51
N GLU A 932 -15.44 14.16 27.63
CA GLU A 932 -16.87 14.41 27.68
C GLU A 932 -17.57 13.56 28.72
N ASP A 933 -18.73 14.06 29.17
CA ASP A 933 -19.65 13.38 30.09
C ASP A 933 -18.99 12.87 31.39
N ALA A 934 -18.01 13.63 31.93
CA ALA A 934 -17.34 13.26 33.17
C ALA A 934 -18.25 13.41 34.40
N ASP A 935 -18.29 12.36 35.26
CA ASP A 935 -19.06 12.38 36.53
C ASP A 935 -18.26 13.06 37.65
N LEU A 936 -18.56 14.34 37.86
CA LEU A 936 -18.03 15.13 38.97
C LEU A 936 -19.02 15.26 40.13
N THR A 937 -20.00 14.39 40.26
CA THR A 937 -21.11 14.50 41.26
C THR A 937 -20.56 14.56 42.70
N ASN A 938 -19.50 13.84 42.99
CA ASN A 938 -18.84 13.83 44.31
C ASN A 938 -17.95 15.07 44.55
N GLY A 939 -17.84 15.97 43.57
CA GLY A 939 -16.95 17.11 43.58
C GLY A 939 -15.48 16.74 43.30
N ALA A 940 -14.77 17.64 42.65
CA ALA A 940 -13.32 17.49 42.44
C ALA A 940 -12.59 18.61 43.19
N ARG A 941 -11.51 18.29 43.89
CA ARG A 941 -10.64 19.24 44.65
C ARG A 941 -9.33 19.51 43.96
N SER A 942 -8.78 18.53 43.28
CA SER A 942 -7.59 18.68 42.44
C SER A 942 -7.56 17.71 41.30
N LEU A 943 -6.81 18.03 40.28
CA LEU A 943 -6.36 17.11 39.24
C LEU A 943 -4.87 16.86 39.47
N VAL A 944 -4.47 15.62 39.44
CA VAL A 944 -3.04 15.22 39.42
C VAL A 944 -2.77 14.71 38.01
N ALA A 945 -1.80 15.32 37.31
CA ALA A 945 -1.38 14.93 35.98
C ALA A 945 0.10 14.60 35.96
N SER A 946 0.44 13.51 35.30
CA SER A 946 1.82 13.14 34.98
C SER A 946 2.21 13.85 33.70
N VAL A 947 3.12 14.79 33.79
CA VAL A 947 3.47 15.72 32.71
C VAL A 947 4.97 15.75 32.44
N ALA A 948 5.34 16.02 31.17
CA ALA A 948 6.71 16.31 30.79
C ALA A 948 6.74 17.60 29.95
N LYS A 949 7.87 18.30 30.02
CA LYS A 949 8.14 19.47 29.19
C LYS A 949 9.64 19.58 28.93
N ALA A 950 10.03 19.37 27.67
CA ALA A 950 11.35 19.73 27.18
C ALA A 950 11.46 21.27 26.99
N GLY A 951 12.67 21.77 26.98
CA GLY A 951 12.94 23.19 26.76
C GLY A 951 12.83 24.05 28.02
N ASP A 952 13.29 25.30 27.89
CA ASP A 952 13.44 26.22 28.98
C ASP A 952 12.11 26.91 29.32
N GLY A 953 11.90 27.13 30.61
CA GLY A 953 10.80 27.88 31.16
C GLY A 953 9.52 27.07 31.40
N PRO A 954 8.66 27.56 32.33
CA PRO A 954 7.42 26.89 32.66
C PRO A 954 6.37 27.13 31.60
N ALA A 955 5.43 26.16 31.46
CA ALA A 955 4.19 26.30 30.71
C ALA A 955 2.99 26.20 31.66
N ARG A 956 1.79 26.20 31.12
CA ARG A 956 0.56 26.17 31.91
C ARG A 956 -0.29 24.95 31.56
N LEU A 957 -0.86 24.35 32.60
CA LEU A 957 -1.94 23.36 32.47
C LEU A 957 -3.19 23.98 33.13
N GLU A 958 -4.27 24.10 32.35
CA GLU A 958 -5.55 24.60 32.82
C GLU A 958 -6.61 23.50 32.75
N VAL A 959 -7.53 23.52 33.71
CA VAL A 959 -8.72 22.66 33.72
C VAL A 959 -9.93 23.55 33.53
N ARG A 960 -10.69 23.32 32.46
CA ARG A 960 -11.88 24.07 32.08
C ARG A 960 -13.09 23.15 31.94
N LEU A 961 -14.30 23.70 32.04
CA LEU A 961 -15.55 22.94 31.97
C LEU A 961 -16.44 23.49 30.84
N GLY A 962 -17.01 22.57 30.05
CA GLY A 962 -18.02 22.77 29.02
C GLY A 962 -17.49 23.26 27.67
N ALA A 963 -16.29 23.86 27.62
CA ALA A 963 -15.63 24.30 26.41
C ALA A 963 -14.15 24.62 26.68
N PRO A 964 -13.26 24.65 25.66
CA PRO A 964 -11.85 24.98 25.85
C PRO A 964 -11.63 26.44 26.31
N ASP A 965 -12.53 27.35 25.97
CA ASP A 965 -12.60 28.71 26.49
C ASP A 965 -13.62 28.89 27.64
N GLY A 966 -14.23 27.77 28.08
CA GLY A 966 -15.23 27.71 29.12
C GLY A 966 -14.70 28.05 30.51
N ARG A 967 -15.50 27.77 31.54
CA ARG A 967 -15.20 28.12 32.92
C ARG A 967 -13.89 27.53 33.43
N LEU A 968 -12.90 28.35 33.68
CA LEU A 968 -11.65 27.97 34.33
C LEU A 968 -11.90 27.53 35.78
N VAL A 969 -11.61 26.27 36.11
CA VAL A 969 -11.79 25.72 37.46
C VAL A 969 -10.45 25.40 38.15
N GLY A 970 -9.37 25.23 37.41
CA GLY A 970 -8.04 25.01 37.96
C GLY A 970 -6.95 25.43 37.00
N SER A 971 -5.80 25.81 37.53
CA SER A 971 -4.61 26.10 36.75
C SER A 971 -3.36 25.86 37.57
N ALA A 972 -2.33 25.31 36.98
CA ALA A 972 -1.01 25.12 37.56
C ALA A 972 0.08 25.42 36.55
N GLU A 973 1.25 25.71 37.05
CA GLU A 973 2.47 25.84 36.27
C GLU A 973 3.09 24.44 36.09
N VAL A 974 3.45 24.10 34.87
CA VAL A 974 4.19 22.89 34.52
C VAL A 974 5.66 23.29 34.41
N PRO A 975 6.54 22.84 35.33
CA PRO A 975 7.94 23.15 35.26
C PRO A 975 8.61 22.44 34.09
N ALA A 976 9.71 23.00 33.58
CA ALA A 976 10.56 22.26 32.65
C ALA A 976 11.12 21.01 33.33
N THR A 977 11.00 19.87 32.71
CA THR A 977 11.53 18.57 33.19
C THR A 977 12.91 18.26 32.62
N GLY A 978 13.37 19.07 31.65
CA GLY A 978 14.68 18.94 31.02
C GLY A 978 14.73 17.93 29.88
N ASP A 979 13.84 16.92 29.91
CA ASP A 979 13.69 15.90 28.88
C ASP A 979 12.19 15.72 28.56
N ALA A 980 11.89 15.45 27.29
CA ALA A 980 10.53 15.25 26.78
C ALA A 980 9.87 13.94 27.29
N ARG A 981 10.67 13.00 27.78
CA ARG A 981 10.24 11.70 28.35
C ARG A 981 10.44 11.64 29.87
N ALA A 982 10.90 12.72 30.52
CA ALA A 982 11.01 12.80 31.96
C ALA A 982 9.72 13.35 32.58
N TYR A 983 8.83 12.47 33.01
CA TYR A 983 7.53 12.84 33.56
C TYR A 983 7.59 13.10 35.07
N ALA A 984 6.81 14.07 35.50
CA ALA A 984 6.63 14.42 36.91
C ALA A 984 5.17 14.78 37.19
N ASP A 985 4.71 14.50 38.41
CA ASP A 985 3.33 14.80 38.79
C ASP A 985 3.18 16.31 39.09
N VAL A 986 2.15 16.90 38.47
CA VAL A 986 1.70 18.26 38.74
C VAL A 986 0.27 18.21 39.31
N THR A 987 0.06 18.86 40.43
CA THR A 987 -1.26 18.97 41.07
C THR A 987 -1.90 20.31 40.72
N VAL A 988 -3.06 20.27 40.09
CA VAL A 988 -3.89 21.43 39.74
C VAL A 988 -5.04 21.56 40.75
N PRO A 989 -5.05 22.52 41.64
CA PRO A 989 -6.18 22.74 42.55
C PRO A 989 -7.45 23.12 41.79
N ILE A 990 -8.59 22.46 42.06
CA ILE A 990 -9.85 22.66 41.38
C ILE A 990 -10.84 23.38 42.31
N ARG A 991 -11.55 24.39 41.75
CA ARG A 991 -12.58 25.15 42.43
C ARG A 991 -13.96 24.83 41.86
N ARG A 992 -14.87 24.29 42.69
CA ARG A 992 -16.30 24.09 42.37
C ARG A 992 -16.57 23.35 41.05
N ALA A 993 -16.04 22.17 40.88
CA ALA A 993 -16.45 21.27 39.85
C ALA A 993 -17.39 20.19 40.45
N ALA A 994 -18.60 20.06 39.91
CA ALA A 994 -19.60 19.09 40.37
C ALA A 994 -20.62 18.80 39.27
N GLY A 995 -21.27 17.63 39.34
CA GLY A 995 -22.27 17.16 38.38
C GLY A 995 -21.62 16.55 37.14
N ARG A 996 -22.42 16.26 36.13
CA ARG A 996 -21.91 15.78 34.83
C ARG A 996 -21.43 16.97 34.01
N GLN A 997 -20.23 16.95 33.52
CA GLN A 997 -19.55 18.05 32.81
C GLN A 997 -18.56 17.50 31.78
N ASP A 998 -18.36 18.22 30.71
CA ASP A 998 -17.22 18.02 29.84
C ASP A 998 -16.00 18.73 30.45
N VAL A 999 -14.90 18.01 30.54
CA VAL A 999 -13.65 18.48 31.15
C VAL A 999 -12.61 18.69 30.05
N TYR A 1000 -12.08 19.90 29.97
CA TYR A 1000 -11.02 20.26 29.03
C TYR A 1000 -9.70 20.47 29.78
N LEU A 1001 -8.64 19.81 29.28
CA LEU A 1001 -7.27 20.13 29.65
C LEU A 1001 -6.69 21.05 28.58
N VAL A 1002 -6.42 22.30 28.96
CA VAL A 1002 -5.81 23.28 28.05
C VAL A 1002 -4.34 23.40 28.41
N LEU A 1003 -3.49 23.20 27.40
CA LEU A 1003 -2.07 22.96 27.53
C LEU A 1003 -1.27 24.14 26.96
N GLY A 1004 -0.23 24.54 27.68
CA GLY A 1004 0.80 25.43 27.12
C GLY A 1004 1.73 24.70 26.17
N ASP A 1005 2.35 25.42 25.28
CA ASP A 1005 3.24 24.89 24.24
C ASP A 1005 4.32 23.93 24.79
N GLY A 1006 4.45 22.78 24.13
CA GLY A 1006 5.42 21.75 24.47
C GLY A 1006 5.10 20.94 25.73
N VAL A 1007 3.96 21.15 26.38
CA VAL A 1007 3.50 20.29 27.49
C VAL A 1007 3.05 18.95 26.95
N ARG A 1008 3.53 17.88 27.58
CA ARG A 1008 3.09 16.50 27.36
C ARG A 1008 2.34 16.02 28.60
N VAL A 1009 1.24 15.29 28.40
CA VAL A 1009 0.45 14.66 29.46
C VAL A 1009 0.32 13.16 29.12
N SER A 1010 0.79 12.29 30.03
CA SER A 1010 0.64 10.83 29.85
C SER A 1010 -0.63 10.34 30.52
N THR A 1011 -0.81 10.66 31.80
CA THR A 1011 -1.98 10.25 32.58
C THR A 1011 -2.43 11.37 33.51
N PHE A 1012 -3.69 11.28 33.91
CA PHE A 1012 -4.22 12.16 34.97
C PHE A 1012 -5.34 11.49 35.73
N HIS A 1013 -5.67 12.03 36.90
CA HIS A 1013 -6.87 11.67 37.65
C HIS A 1013 -7.34 12.84 38.54
N LEU A 1014 -8.64 12.83 38.85
CA LEU A 1014 -9.24 13.78 39.77
C LEU A 1014 -9.24 13.21 41.19
N THR A 1015 -8.99 14.07 42.16
CA THR A 1015 -9.14 13.75 43.61
C THR A 1015 -10.36 14.46 44.17
N SER A 1016 -11.12 13.79 45.05
CA SER A 1016 -12.30 14.30 45.73
C SER A 1016 -11.98 15.00 47.08
#